data_fe6b92473be865238102bf8d50c486b8
#
_entry.id   fe6b92473be865238102bf8d50c486b8
#
_cell.length_a   1.000
_cell.length_b   1.000
_cell.length_c   1.000
_cell.angle_alpha   90.00
_cell.angle_beta   90.00
_cell.angle_gamma   90.00
#
_symmetry.space_group_name_H-M   'P 1'
#
loop_
_entity.id
_entity.type
_entity.pdbx_description
1 polymer ?
#
loop_
_entity_poly.entity_id
_entity_poly.type
_entity_poly.pdbx_seq_one_letter_code
_entity_poly.pdbx_strand_id
1 'polypeptide(L)'
;MSAFYFWKDVVMDKKIFELDFRGRKIVVENGELAKQAAGAVLVRYGDTVTLAATTVSKECDILSDFFPLTVVYMEKQYAVGKIPGGFIKREGRPTEAATLCARMIDRPMRPLFPENFRNKVDVVNEILSVDQDNTPEMTALFASSLAVSISEIPFNGPVAGVKVGRVNGEFIINPTAEEMEESDIDLTVAGTMDAVNMVESGSKEVSEDDMLDAIMFGHDAIKELLEFANKIIKEIGKEKMVYEVLDIETKLREEVELLAKTEMLEAIKIKDKLERNEAVERVKEEVIKHYTDKNIGMDDILLETLLTKVKLVLADIEKSEFRRLVADEKIRPDGRKVDEIRPLSASIDLLPRTHGSALFTRGQTQALSITTLGSLTDNQILDGLGVEDSKRFMLHYNFPQFSVGETGRYGSPGRREIGHGALGERALLQVIPSEEEFPYTIRVVSEILESNGSSSQASICAGCLSLMAAGVPIKSPVAGIAMGLLTNGENYTILTDIQGMEDHLGDMDFKVAGTRKGICALQMDIKIKGITKKIMSEALAQAKKARMQILYLMETVIKEPRKELSPYAPKIEQFTINPEKIKDVIGKGGEMITKIILEASDVKSVNDINAVKVELLDDGRVIIYHKDKNIINKTKEMIENVVKEVEEGKIYVGKVVKVEDFGCFVELWPGCEGLVHISHLDTKRVEKTSDIVKVGDEIVVKAIGYDKRGKLNLSRKEVLSSKEDKKDKKSKTKED
;
A
#
# COMPACT_ATOMS: atom_id res chain seq x y z
N MET A 1 -24.48 44.04 -38.97
CA MET A 1 -24.41 42.77 -39.71
C MET A 1 -23.00 42.56 -40.25
N SER A 2 -22.00 42.20 -39.45
CA SER A 2 -20.68 41.72 -39.96
C SER A 2 -19.78 41.16 -38.86
N ALA A 3 -20.35 40.35 -37.96
CA ALA A 3 -19.55 39.70 -36.92
C ALA A 3 -19.76 38.17 -36.88
N PHE A 4 -20.41 37.58 -37.88
CA PHE A 4 -20.77 36.15 -37.91
C PHE A 4 -20.06 35.32 -38.98
N TYR A 5 -19.03 35.87 -39.64
CA TYR A 5 -18.39 35.17 -40.78
C TYR A 5 -16.95 34.70 -40.53
N PHE A 6 -16.42 34.67 -39.29
CA PHE A 6 -15.04 34.23 -39.04
C PHE A 6 -14.88 32.87 -38.34
N TRP A 7 -15.96 32.10 -38.25
CA TRP A 7 -15.92 30.79 -37.56
C TRP A 7 -16.16 29.59 -38.48
N LYS A 8 -16.01 29.72 -39.78
CA LYS A 8 -16.39 28.66 -40.75
C LYS A 8 -15.24 27.81 -41.30
N ASP A 9 -13.99 28.10 -41.03
CA ASP A 9 -12.85 27.38 -41.62
C ASP A 9 -11.77 26.91 -40.59
N VAL A 10 -12.09 26.74 -39.34
CA VAL A 10 -11.28 25.79 -38.51
C VAL A 10 -11.96 24.45 -38.68
N VAL A 11 -11.64 23.74 -39.75
CA VAL A 11 -11.89 22.30 -39.85
C VAL A 11 -11.11 21.69 -38.68
N MET A 12 -11.82 21.29 -37.64
CA MET A 12 -11.20 20.50 -36.58
C MET A 12 -10.77 19.17 -37.25
N ASP A 13 -9.47 18.98 -37.41
CA ASP A 13 -8.90 17.74 -37.95
C ASP A 13 -8.93 16.66 -36.85
N LYS A 14 -10.14 16.47 -36.29
CA LYS A 14 -10.39 15.48 -35.24
C LYS A 14 -10.40 14.09 -35.85
N LYS A 15 -9.49 13.24 -35.42
CA LYS A 15 -9.46 11.84 -35.77
C LYS A 15 -9.94 10.98 -34.60
N ILE A 16 -10.72 9.96 -34.90
CA ILE A 16 -11.30 9.03 -33.91
C ILE A 16 -10.98 7.61 -34.36
N PHE A 17 -10.44 6.82 -33.44
CA PHE A 17 -10.13 5.41 -33.63
C PHE A 17 -10.83 4.58 -32.56
N GLU A 18 -11.33 3.41 -32.93
CA GLU A 18 -12.11 2.57 -32.03
C GLU A 18 -11.61 1.12 -32.09
N LEU A 19 -11.62 0.47 -30.92
CA LEU A 19 -11.31 -0.94 -30.73
C LEU A 19 -12.33 -1.53 -29.76
N ASP A 20 -12.92 -2.68 -30.08
CA ASP A 20 -13.58 -3.52 -29.08
C ASP A 20 -12.51 -4.39 -28.41
N PHE A 21 -12.23 -4.13 -27.13
CA PHE A 21 -11.22 -4.83 -26.39
C PHE A 21 -11.86 -5.58 -25.23
N ARG A 22 -11.96 -6.89 -25.37
CA ARG A 22 -12.54 -7.78 -24.36
C ARG A 22 -13.97 -7.40 -23.97
N GLY A 23 -14.80 -7.05 -24.96
CA GLY A 23 -16.20 -6.67 -24.78
C GLY A 23 -16.43 -5.23 -24.29
N ARG A 24 -15.38 -4.42 -24.18
CA ARG A 24 -15.46 -3.00 -23.83
C ARG A 24 -14.79 -2.14 -24.90
N LYS A 25 -15.39 -1.01 -25.18
CA LYS A 25 -14.93 -0.12 -26.25
C LYS A 25 -13.80 0.78 -25.79
N ILE A 26 -12.68 0.77 -26.51
CA ILE A 26 -11.63 1.76 -26.41
C ILE A 26 -11.81 2.76 -27.55
N VAL A 27 -11.84 4.05 -27.23
CA VAL A 27 -11.91 5.15 -28.20
C VAL A 27 -10.72 6.08 -27.98
N VAL A 28 -9.98 6.35 -29.07
CA VAL A 28 -8.87 7.29 -29.09
C VAL A 28 -9.22 8.48 -29.95
N GLU A 29 -9.16 9.68 -29.38
CA GLU A 29 -9.40 10.93 -30.09
C GLU A 29 -8.10 11.76 -30.14
N ASN A 30 -7.80 12.32 -31.30
CA ASN A 30 -6.64 13.21 -31.52
C ASN A 30 -7.04 14.44 -32.33
N GLY A 31 -6.29 15.53 -32.19
CA GLY A 31 -6.41 16.75 -33.00
C GLY A 31 -7.32 17.85 -32.43
N GLU A 32 -8.15 17.55 -31.41
CA GLU A 32 -9.04 18.54 -30.78
C GLU A 32 -8.44 19.22 -29.56
N LEU A 33 -7.83 18.45 -28.64
CA LEU A 33 -7.32 18.91 -27.36
C LEU A 33 -5.79 19.05 -27.33
N ALA A 34 -5.29 19.89 -26.45
CA ALA A 34 -3.85 20.07 -26.15
C ALA A 34 -2.96 20.27 -27.38
N LYS A 35 -3.37 21.07 -28.36
CA LYS A 35 -2.72 21.27 -29.67
C LYS A 35 -1.29 21.83 -29.61
N GLN A 36 -0.87 22.40 -28.49
CA GLN A 36 0.50 22.92 -28.29
C GLN A 36 1.47 21.84 -27.79
N ALA A 37 0.97 20.69 -27.36
CA ALA A 37 1.81 19.57 -26.98
C ALA A 37 2.50 18.92 -28.21
N ALA A 38 3.65 18.30 -28.01
CA ALA A 38 4.34 17.54 -29.04
C ALA A 38 3.46 16.37 -29.55
N GLY A 39 2.75 15.73 -28.63
CA GLY A 39 1.71 14.72 -28.90
C GLY A 39 0.64 14.76 -27.82
N ALA A 40 -0.62 14.56 -28.18
CA ALA A 40 -1.71 14.46 -27.22
C ALA A 40 -2.81 13.53 -27.75
N VAL A 41 -3.39 12.74 -26.86
CA VAL A 41 -4.53 11.87 -27.13
C VAL A 41 -5.50 11.89 -25.95
N LEU A 42 -6.80 11.84 -26.27
CA LEU A 42 -7.86 11.54 -25.31
C LEU A 42 -8.24 10.07 -25.51
N VAL A 43 -8.05 9.27 -24.48
CA VAL A 43 -8.40 7.85 -24.52
C VAL A 43 -9.56 7.59 -23.57
N ARG A 44 -10.54 6.91 -24.08
CA ARG A 44 -11.74 6.47 -23.36
C ARG A 44 -11.79 4.94 -23.33
N TYR A 45 -12.02 4.36 -22.17
CA TYR A 45 -12.27 2.93 -21.98
C TYR A 45 -13.46 2.77 -21.03
N GLY A 46 -14.59 2.32 -21.56
CA GLY A 46 -15.88 2.51 -20.88
C GLY A 46 -16.15 4.02 -20.67
N ASP A 47 -16.54 4.40 -19.46
CA ASP A 47 -16.71 5.81 -19.06
C ASP A 47 -15.45 6.44 -18.42
N THR A 48 -14.37 5.68 -18.32
CA THR A 48 -13.06 6.22 -17.90
C THR A 48 -12.40 6.97 -19.05
N VAL A 49 -12.01 8.23 -18.79
CA VAL A 49 -11.44 9.14 -19.79
C VAL A 49 -10.14 9.74 -19.27
N THR A 50 -9.07 9.54 -20.02
CA THR A 50 -7.75 10.08 -19.73
C THR A 50 -7.24 10.94 -20.88
N LEU A 51 -6.80 12.16 -20.61
CA LEU A 51 -6.03 12.99 -21.51
C LEU A 51 -4.54 12.81 -21.21
N ALA A 52 -3.78 12.26 -22.18
CA ALA A 52 -2.33 12.25 -22.11
C ALA A 52 -1.73 13.27 -23.08
N ALA A 53 -0.85 14.11 -22.56
CA ALA A 53 -0.12 15.12 -23.35
C ALA A 53 1.38 15.01 -23.05
N THR A 54 2.21 15.06 -24.10
CA THR A 54 3.67 15.01 -23.98
C THR A 54 4.32 16.23 -24.60
N THR A 55 5.39 16.69 -23.97
CA THR A 55 6.21 17.80 -24.45
C THR A 55 7.68 17.43 -24.38
N VAL A 56 8.47 18.05 -25.22
CA VAL A 56 9.93 17.87 -25.27
C VAL A 56 10.62 19.22 -25.30
N SER A 57 11.73 19.36 -24.56
CA SER A 57 12.53 20.58 -24.58
C SER A 57 13.24 20.75 -25.93
N LYS A 58 13.38 22.00 -26.39
CA LYS A 58 14.19 22.33 -27.56
C LYS A 58 15.69 22.22 -27.26
N GLU A 59 16.06 22.62 -26.04
CA GLU A 59 17.44 22.57 -25.57
C GLU A 59 17.72 21.20 -24.97
N CYS A 60 18.95 20.72 -25.16
CA CYS A 60 19.46 19.46 -24.68
C CYS A 60 20.67 19.73 -23.77
N ASP A 61 20.67 19.17 -22.58
CA ASP A 61 21.87 19.10 -21.73
C ASP A 61 22.67 17.85 -22.11
N ILE A 62 23.47 17.97 -23.17
CA ILE A 62 24.25 16.88 -23.76
C ILE A 62 25.30 16.30 -22.76
N LEU A 63 25.67 17.07 -21.73
CA LEU A 63 26.63 16.65 -20.69
C LEU A 63 25.96 15.95 -19.50
N SER A 64 24.62 15.92 -19.47
CA SER A 64 23.88 15.19 -18.41
C SER A 64 24.14 13.69 -18.48
N ASP A 65 24.31 13.09 -17.33
CA ASP A 65 24.53 11.63 -17.14
C ASP A 65 23.22 10.82 -17.09
N PHE A 66 22.06 11.50 -17.07
CA PHE A 66 20.74 10.85 -17.02
C PHE A 66 19.75 11.39 -18.04
N PHE A 67 18.73 10.58 -18.37
CA PHE A 67 17.60 11.00 -19.19
C PHE A 67 16.52 11.68 -18.36
N PRO A 68 16.23 12.99 -18.58
CA PRO A 68 15.27 13.75 -17.77
C PRO A 68 13.82 13.52 -18.21
N LEU A 69 13.27 12.33 -17.93
CA LEU A 69 11.86 12.00 -18.12
C LEU A 69 11.07 12.29 -16.86
N THR A 70 9.97 13.06 -17.00
CA THR A 70 9.00 13.29 -15.94
C THR A 70 7.64 12.73 -16.36
N VAL A 71 7.13 11.74 -15.63
CA VAL A 71 5.76 11.27 -15.77
C VAL A 71 4.92 11.80 -14.63
N VAL A 72 3.78 12.41 -14.97
CA VAL A 72 2.82 12.99 -14.02
C VAL A 72 1.47 12.31 -14.22
N TYR A 73 0.83 11.95 -13.11
CA TYR A 73 -0.52 11.41 -13.07
C TYR A 73 -1.35 12.32 -12.16
N MET A 74 -2.36 12.97 -12.73
CA MET A 74 -3.15 13.99 -12.05
C MET A 74 -4.57 13.48 -11.80
N GLU A 75 -4.83 13.11 -10.56
CA GLU A 75 -6.17 12.79 -10.09
C GLU A 75 -7.01 14.06 -9.99
N LYS A 76 -8.19 14.03 -10.58
CA LYS A 76 -9.17 15.12 -10.53
C LYS A 76 -10.40 14.60 -9.77
N GLN A 77 -10.69 15.15 -8.60
CA GLN A 77 -11.81 14.71 -7.77
C GLN A 77 -13.17 14.81 -8.49
N TYR A 78 -13.32 15.77 -9.41
CA TYR A 78 -14.51 15.86 -10.24
C TYR A 78 -14.73 14.66 -11.17
N ALA A 79 -13.66 13.87 -11.46
CA ALA A 79 -13.76 12.66 -12.28
C ALA A 79 -14.68 11.58 -11.66
N VAL A 80 -14.87 11.64 -10.34
CA VAL A 80 -15.81 10.80 -9.58
C VAL A 80 -16.91 11.62 -8.90
N GLY A 81 -17.13 12.87 -9.34
CA GLY A 81 -18.19 13.74 -8.81
C GLY A 81 -17.93 14.27 -7.39
N LYS A 82 -16.68 14.20 -6.89
CA LYS A 82 -16.30 14.68 -5.56
C LYS A 82 -15.72 16.10 -5.58
N ILE A 83 -15.85 16.81 -4.46
CA ILE A 83 -15.11 18.04 -4.15
C ILE A 83 -14.01 17.63 -3.16
N PRO A 84 -12.74 18.07 -3.34
CA PRO A 84 -11.65 17.71 -2.44
C PRO A 84 -11.99 17.95 -0.96
N GLY A 85 -11.72 16.95 -0.11
CA GLY A 85 -12.10 16.95 1.30
C GLY A 85 -11.38 18.01 2.15
N GLY A 86 -10.16 18.40 1.77
CA GLY A 86 -9.34 19.35 2.50
C GLY A 86 -9.94 20.75 2.62
N PHE A 87 -9.38 21.58 3.51
CA PHE A 87 -9.88 22.94 3.77
C PHE A 87 -9.88 23.85 2.54
N ILE A 88 -8.86 23.72 1.66
CA ILE A 88 -8.70 24.57 0.46
C ILE A 88 -9.68 24.18 -0.66
N LYS A 89 -10.32 23.01 -0.57
CA LYS A 89 -11.23 22.46 -1.60
C LYS A 89 -10.60 22.40 -3.01
N ARG A 90 -9.33 22.06 -3.06
CA ARG A 90 -8.53 21.91 -4.28
C ARG A 90 -7.56 20.76 -4.12
N GLU A 91 -7.28 20.05 -5.20
CA GLU A 91 -6.24 19.02 -5.25
C GLU A 91 -4.89 19.64 -4.87
N GLY A 92 -4.15 18.94 -4.00
CA GLY A 92 -2.86 19.38 -3.48
C GLY A 92 -1.69 18.62 -4.10
N ARG A 93 -0.85 18.02 -3.23
CA ARG A 93 0.23 17.14 -3.68
C ARG A 93 -0.36 15.84 -4.22
N PRO A 94 0.34 15.15 -5.16
CA PRO A 94 -0.08 13.83 -5.62
C PRO A 94 -0.30 12.89 -4.45
N THR A 95 -1.36 12.11 -4.51
CA THR A 95 -1.64 11.04 -3.55
C THR A 95 -0.59 9.93 -3.68
N GLU A 96 -0.57 8.99 -2.73
CA GLU A 96 0.24 7.78 -2.83
C GLU A 96 -0.13 7.01 -4.11
N ALA A 97 -1.44 6.82 -4.37
CA ALA A 97 -1.95 6.16 -5.58
C ALA A 97 -1.48 6.86 -6.85
N ALA A 98 -1.63 8.18 -6.96
CA ALA A 98 -1.16 8.95 -8.11
C ALA A 98 0.36 8.81 -8.34
N THR A 99 1.13 8.77 -7.25
CA THR A 99 2.59 8.56 -7.31
C THR A 99 2.94 7.16 -7.81
N LEU A 100 2.21 6.13 -7.37
CA LEU A 100 2.40 4.74 -7.81
C LEU A 100 1.99 4.57 -9.28
N CYS A 101 0.88 5.17 -9.71
CA CYS A 101 0.45 5.17 -11.11
C CYS A 101 1.48 5.86 -12.02
N ALA A 102 2.01 7.03 -11.62
CA ALA A 102 3.06 7.70 -12.38
C ALA A 102 4.32 6.82 -12.53
N ARG A 103 4.70 6.07 -11.48
CA ARG A 103 5.82 5.11 -11.53
C ARG A 103 5.51 3.91 -12.43
N MET A 104 4.30 3.38 -12.35
CA MET A 104 3.83 2.26 -13.17
C MET A 104 3.85 2.62 -14.67
N ILE A 105 3.63 3.89 -15.03
CA ILE A 105 3.75 4.41 -16.40
C ILE A 105 5.22 4.65 -16.79
N ASP A 106 6.02 5.27 -15.93
CA ASP A 106 7.45 5.59 -16.19
C ASP A 106 8.27 4.32 -16.46
N ARG A 107 8.12 3.30 -15.63
CA ARG A 107 8.98 2.10 -15.64
C ARG A 107 9.00 1.35 -16.98
N PRO A 108 7.86 1.01 -17.62
CA PRO A 108 7.85 0.33 -18.91
C PRO A 108 8.18 1.27 -20.09
N MET A 109 8.01 2.58 -19.95
CA MET A 109 8.28 3.55 -21.01
C MET A 109 9.76 3.96 -21.08
N ARG A 110 10.39 4.19 -19.92
CA ARG A 110 11.77 4.72 -19.81
C ARG A 110 12.81 3.93 -20.63
N PRO A 111 12.84 2.58 -20.60
CA PRO A 111 13.82 1.80 -21.37
C PRO A 111 13.63 1.87 -22.88
N LEU A 112 12.51 2.40 -23.36
CA LEU A 112 12.21 2.50 -24.79
C LEU A 112 12.67 3.80 -25.44
N PHE A 113 13.18 4.75 -24.65
CA PHE A 113 13.88 5.92 -25.21
C PHE A 113 15.31 5.55 -25.58
N PRO A 114 15.89 6.20 -26.60
CA PRO A 114 17.31 5.97 -26.96
C PRO A 114 18.24 6.29 -25.79
N GLU A 115 19.25 5.46 -25.55
CA GLU A 115 20.17 5.57 -24.42
C GLU A 115 20.86 6.94 -24.33
N ASN A 116 21.14 7.58 -25.48
CA ASN A 116 21.83 8.87 -25.57
C ASN A 116 20.88 10.07 -25.74
N PHE A 117 19.57 9.90 -25.58
CA PHE A 117 18.62 10.98 -25.66
C PHE A 117 18.61 11.79 -24.36
N ARG A 118 18.86 13.11 -24.43
CA ARG A 118 19.02 13.99 -23.25
C ARG A 118 18.08 15.20 -23.21
N ASN A 119 17.20 15.35 -24.21
CA ASN A 119 16.17 16.36 -24.14
C ASN A 119 15.20 16.01 -23.01
N LYS A 120 14.75 17.01 -22.26
CA LYS A 120 13.75 16.81 -21.20
C LYS A 120 12.40 16.44 -21.84
N VAL A 121 11.77 15.39 -21.33
CA VAL A 121 10.42 14.96 -21.72
C VAL A 121 9.51 14.98 -20.52
N ASP A 122 8.37 15.65 -20.66
CA ASP A 122 7.27 15.59 -19.70
C ASP A 122 6.09 14.83 -20.34
N VAL A 123 5.55 13.84 -19.62
CA VAL A 123 4.34 13.09 -19.99
C VAL A 123 3.32 13.33 -18.89
N VAL A 124 2.23 14.02 -19.21
CA VAL A 124 1.20 14.42 -18.25
C VAL A 124 -0.09 13.69 -18.57
N ASN A 125 -0.64 13.00 -17.57
CA ASN A 125 -1.93 12.33 -17.63
C ASN A 125 -2.92 13.07 -16.74
N GLU A 126 -4.01 13.55 -17.31
CA GLU A 126 -5.15 14.10 -16.59
C GLU A 126 -6.30 13.10 -16.60
N ILE A 127 -6.73 12.67 -15.44
CA ILE A 127 -7.84 11.73 -15.26
C ILE A 127 -9.13 12.54 -15.16
N LEU A 128 -9.91 12.54 -16.25
CA LEU A 128 -11.04 13.44 -16.44
C LEU A 128 -12.39 12.82 -16.09
N SER A 129 -12.51 11.51 -16.17
CA SER A 129 -13.68 10.71 -15.76
C SER A 129 -13.23 9.33 -15.33
N VAL A 130 -13.87 8.75 -14.32
CA VAL A 130 -13.54 7.40 -13.81
C VAL A 130 -14.82 6.58 -13.69
N ASP A 131 -14.81 5.46 -14.37
CA ASP A 131 -15.69 4.33 -14.21
C ASP A 131 -15.00 3.29 -13.34
N GLN A 132 -15.62 2.90 -12.23
CA GLN A 132 -14.98 2.01 -11.25
C GLN A 132 -14.67 0.61 -11.79
N ASP A 133 -15.37 0.18 -12.83
CA ASP A 133 -15.11 -1.09 -13.53
C ASP A 133 -13.96 -0.99 -14.55
N ASN A 134 -13.52 0.23 -14.86
CA ASN A 134 -12.46 0.50 -15.83
C ASN A 134 -11.43 1.46 -15.19
N THR A 135 -10.62 0.94 -14.28
CA THR A 135 -9.64 1.76 -13.55
C THR A 135 -8.70 2.50 -14.50
N PRO A 136 -8.36 3.76 -14.19
CA PRO A 136 -7.71 4.65 -15.15
C PRO A 136 -6.23 4.36 -15.41
N GLU A 137 -5.57 3.51 -14.61
CA GLU A 137 -4.12 3.31 -14.67
C GLU A 137 -3.66 2.71 -16.00
N MET A 138 -4.36 1.67 -16.49
CA MET A 138 -4.02 1.03 -17.76
C MET A 138 -4.37 1.93 -18.95
N THR A 139 -5.46 2.67 -18.85
CA THR A 139 -5.85 3.67 -19.85
C THR A 139 -4.81 4.79 -19.93
N ALA A 140 -4.29 5.25 -18.79
CA ALA A 140 -3.25 6.27 -18.73
C ALA A 140 -1.90 5.79 -19.28
N LEU A 141 -1.50 4.55 -18.99
CA LEU A 141 -0.31 3.95 -19.58
C LEU A 141 -0.41 3.88 -21.12
N PHE A 142 -1.53 3.37 -21.63
CA PHE A 142 -1.77 3.28 -23.07
C PHE A 142 -1.79 4.68 -23.72
N ALA A 143 -2.50 5.64 -23.11
CA ALA A 143 -2.57 7.01 -23.58
C ALA A 143 -1.19 7.70 -23.59
N SER A 144 -0.38 7.53 -22.53
CA SER A 144 0.98 8.06 -22.43
C SER A 144 1.88 7.53 -23.53
N SER A 145 1.89 6.20 -23.68
CA SER A 145 2.67 5.52 -24.71
C SER A 145 2.29 5.99 -26.12
N LEU A 146 1.00 6.11 -26.38
CA LEU A 146 0.49 6.54 -27.68
C LEU A 146 0.82 8.03 -27.93
N ALA A 147 0.65 8.91 -26.95
CA ALA A 147 0.99 10.35 -27.09
C ALA A 147 2.45 10.54 -27.44
N VAL A 148 3.38 9.81 -26.80
CA VAL A 148 4.81 9.85 -27.13
C VAL A 148 5.07 9.25 -28.52
N SER A 149 4.42 8.12 -28.85
CA SER A 149 4.63 7.40 -30.11
C SER A 149 4.19 8.22 -31.34
N ILE A 150 3.10 8.97 -31.25
CA ILE A 150 2.61 9.83 -32.34
C ILE A 150 3.35 11.18 -32.45
N SER A 151 4.13 11.55 -31.40
CA SER A 151 4.91 12.79 -31.37
C SER A 151 6.21 12.68 -32.17
N GLU A 152 6.93 13.79 -32.29
CA GLU A 152 8.29 13.86 -32.84
C GLU A 152 9.36 13.28 -31.91
N ILE A 153 9.04 12.94 -30.66
CA ILE A 153 9.98 12.41 -29.67
C ILE A 153 10.49 11.01 -30.11
N PRO A 154 11.81 10.75 -30.11
CA PRO A 154 12.35 9.45 -30.44
C PRO A 154 11.96 8.44 -29.35
N PHE A 155 11.26 7.38 -29.74
CA PHE A 155 10.72 6.38 -28.83
C PHE A 155 10.57 5.04 -29.56
N ASN A 156 11.12 3.97 -28.97
CA ASN A 156 11.11 2.61 -29.53
C ASN A 156 9.88 1.78 -29.08
N GLY A 157 8.79 2.46 -28.66
CA GLY A 157 7.51 1.86 -28.37
C GLY A 157 6.68 1.62 -29.63
N PRO A 158 5.35 1.35 -29.50
CA PRO A 158 4.57 1.57 -28.29
C PRO A 158 4.72 0.50 -27.21
N VAL A 159 4.27 0.83 -25.98
CA VAL A 159 4.06 -0.10 -24.88
C VAL A 159 2.63 0.00 -24.37
N ALA A 160 2.06 -1.11 -23.95
CA ALA A 160 0.73 -1.15 -23.34
C ALA A 160 0.75 -2.03 -22.08
N GLY A 161 -0.28 -1.92 -21.26
CA GLY A 161 -0.46 -2.75 -20.08
C GLY A 161 -1.89 -3.18 -19.89
N VAL A 162 -2.07 -4.27 -19.15
CA VAL A 162 -3.36 -4.80 -18.70
C VAL A 162 -3.29 -5.24 -17.26
N LYS A 163 -4.42 -5.23 -16.56
CA LYS A 163 -4.60 -5.99 -15.32
C LYS A 163 -5.03 -7.43 -15.64
N VAL A 164 -4.56 -8.37 -14.83
CA VAL A 164 -4.97 -9.77 -14.89
C VAL A 164 -5.45 -10.17 -13.51
N GLY A 165 -6.70 -10.62 -13.43
CA GLY A 165 -7.28 -11.29 -12.28
C GLY A 165 -7.45 -12.79 -12.52
N ARG A 166 -7.78 -13.54 -11.46
CA ARG A 166 -8.18 -14.95 -11.57
C ARG A 166 -9.35 -15.23 -10.64
N VAL A 167 -10.48 -15.61 -11.23
CA VAL A 167 -11.70 -15.97 -10.50
C VAL A 167 -12.07 -17.40 -10.87
N ASN A 168 -12.34 -18.25 -9.88
CA ASN A 168 -12.68 -19.66 -10.07
C ASN A 168 -11.64 -20.44 -10.92
N GLY A 169 -10.37 -20.04 -10.89
CA GLY A 169 -9.29 -20.65 -11.66
C GLY A 169 -9.13 -20.15 -13.09
N GLU A 170 -9.98 -19.25 -13.57
CA GLU A 170 -9.91 -18.66 -14.91
C GLU A 170 -9.32 -17.25 -14.89
N PHE A 171 -8.39 -16.96 -15.80
CA PHE A 171 -7.77 -15.65 -15.94
C PHE A 171 -8.71 -14.66 -16.65
N ILE A 172 -8.78 -13.44 -16.15
CA ILE A 172 -9.62 -12.35 -16.67
C ILE A 172 -8.72 -11.13 -16.94
N ILE A 173 -8.90 -10.51 -18.13
CA ILE A 173 -8.23 -9.26 -18.50
C ILE A 173 -9.06 -8.06 -18.03
N ASN A 174 -8.42 -7.13 -17.34
CA ASN A 174 -9.03 -5.93 -16.78
C ASN A 174 -10.33 -6.25 -16.02
N PRO A 175 -10.24 -7.06 -14.93
CA PRO A 175 -11.41 -7.45 -14.16
C PRO A 175 -12.15 -6.22 -13.61
N THR A 176 -13.48 -6.35 -13.47
CA THR A 176 -14.32 -5.36 -12.79
C THR A 176 -13.97 -5.27 -11.30
N ALA A 177 -14.52 -4.28 -10.60
CA ALA A 177 -14.32 -4.16 -9.16
C ALA A 177 -14.83 -5.41 -8.41
N GLU A 178 -16.00 -5.93 -8.78
CA GLU A 178 -16.59 -7.14 -8.18
C GLU A 178 -15.72 -8.39 -8.45
N GLU A 179 -15.27 -8.57 -9.69
CA GLU A 179 -14.37 -9.68 -10.05
C GLU A 179 -13.02 -9.60 -9.33
N MET A 180 -12.52 -8.38 -9.06
CA MET A 180 -11.26 -8.19 -8.34
C MET A 180 -11.37 -8.55 -6.85
N GLU A 181 -12.49 -8.34 -6.20
CA GLU A 181 -12.71 -8.77 -4.81
C GLU A 181 -12.63 -10.29 -4.67
N GLU A 182 -13.17 -11.04 -5.62
CA GLU A 182 -13.12 -12.50 -5.65
C GLU A 182 -11.76 -13.04 -6.13
N SER A 183 -10.98 -12.24 -6.84
CA SER A 183 -9.71 -12.65 -7.43
C SER A 183 -8.65 -13.00 -6.38
N ASP A 184 -7.86 -14.03 -6.65
CA ASP A 184 -6.65 -14.36 -5.89
C ASP A 184 -5.37 -13.81 -6.53
N ILE A 185 -5.47 -13.14 -7.68
CA ILE A 185 -4.40 -12.46 -8.39
C ILE A 185 -4.83 -11.00 -8.69
N ASP A 186 -4.04 -10.04 -8.26
CA ASP A 186 -4.04 -8.66 -8.76
C ASP A 186 -2.70 -8.41 -9.43
N LEU A 187 -2.67 -8.59 -10.75
CA LEU A 187 -1.45 -8.53 -11.54
C LEU A 187 -1.56 -7.44 -12.61
N THR A 188 -0.58 -6.55 -12.63
CA THR A 188 -0.37 -5.61 -13.72
C THR A 188 0.80 -6.09 -14.56
N VAL A 189 0.57 -6.24 -15.86
CA VAL A 189 1.59 -6.59 -16.85
C VAL A 189 1.68 -5.46 -17.88
N ALA A 190 2.90 -5.04 -18.20
CA ALA A 190 3.16 -4.15 -19.34
C ALA A 190 4.26 -4.71 -20.23
N GLY A 191 4.17 -4.43 -21.52
CA GLY A 191 5.11 -4.96 -22.49
C GLY A 191 4.99 -4.33 -23.87
N THR A 192 5.94 -4.69 -24.71
CA THR A 192 5.97 -4.43 -26.14
C THR A 192 5.41 -5.63 -26.93
N MET A 193 5.38 -5.56 -28.26
CA MET A 193 4.98 -6.69 -29.09
C MET A 193 5.80 -7.95 -28.82
N ASP A 194 7.08 -7.78 -28.52
CA ASP A 194 8.03 -8.87 -28.45
C ASP A 194 8.18 -9.46 -27.06
N ALA A 195 7.96 -8.63 -25.99
CA ALA A 195 8.27 -9.05 -24.64
C ALA A 195 7.60 -8.25 -23.54
N VAL A 196 7.41 -8.88 -22.38
CA VAL A 196 7.05 -8.24 -21.11
C VAL A 196 8.25 -7.45 -20.60
N ASN A 197 8.04 -6.19 -20.17
CA ASN A 197 9.08 -5.33 -19.62
C ASN A 197 8.79 -4.78 -18.23
N MET A 198 7.56 -4.93 -17.73
CA MET A 198 7.19 -4.59 -16.36
C MET A 198 6.10 -5.52 -15.85
N VAL A 199 6.26 -5.98 -14.62
CA VAL A 199 5.25 -6.75 -13.88
C VAL A 199 5.13 -6.22 -12.46
N GLU A 200 3.92 -6.15 -11.95
CA GLU A 200 3.62 -5.80 -10.55
C GLU A 200 2.39 -6.58 -10.08
N SER A 201 2.50 -7.31 -8.96
CA SER A 201 1.40 -8.14 -8.46
C SER A 201 1.28 -8.12 -6.95
N GLY A 202 0.02 -8.19 -6.47
CA GLY A 202 -0.38 -8.73 -5.18
C GLY A 202 -1.15 -10.03 -5.40
N SER A 203 -0.94 -11.06 -4.60
CA SER A 203 -1.61 -12.35 -4.82
C SER A 203 -1.75 -13.17 -3.54
N LYS A 204 -2.83 -13.96 -3.47
CA LYS A 204 -3.18 -14.77 -2.30
C LYS A 204 -2.46 -16.13 -2.36
N GLU A 205 -1.12 -16.13 -2.13
CA GLU A 205 -0.27 -17.34 -2.10
C GLU A 205 -0.31 -18.17 -3.41
N VAL A 206 -0.24 -17.50 -4.56
CA VAL A 206 -0.32 -18.12 -5.90
C VAL A 206 0.98 -18.85 -6.24
N SER A 207 0.88 -19.98 -6.94
CA SER A 207 2.06 -20.77 -7.36
C SER A 207 2.91 -20.01 -8.38
N GLU A 208 4.20 -20.34 -8.47
CA GLU A 208 5.13 -19.74 -9.44
C GLU A 208 4.69 -20.00 -10.89
N ASP A 209 4.15 -21.19 -11.16
CA ASP A 209 3.71 -21.58 -12.50
C ASP A 209 2.41 -20.84 -12.89
N ASP A 210 1.41 -20.75 -12.00
CA ASP A 210 0.20 -19.98 -12.24
C ASP A 210 0.50 -18.48 -12.46
N MET A 211 1.44 -17.92 -11.68
CA MET A 211 1.85 -16.54 -11.86
C MET A 211 2.50 -16.31 -13.22
N LEU A 212 3.35 -17.24 -13.67
CA LEU A 212 3.97 -17.18 -14.98
C LEU A 212 2.93 -17.27 -16.10
N ASP A 213 1.95 -18.14 -15.97
CA ASP A 213 0.88 -18.30 -16.96
C ASP A 213 -0.03 -17.05 -16.99
N ALA A 214 -0.31 -16.42 -15.83
CA ALA A 214 -1.04 -15.15 -15.76
C ALA A 214 -0.29 -14.01 -16.47
N ILE A 215 1.05 -13.92 -16.29
CA ILE A 215 1.89 -12.93 -16.98
C ILE A 215 1.81 -13.12 -18.50
N MET A 216 1.93 -14.36 -18.98
CA MET A 216 1.86 -14.66 -20.42
C MET A 216 0.48 -14.39 -21.00
N PHE A 217 -0.59 -14.72 -20.25
CA PHE A 217 -1.96 -14.41 -20.64
C PHE A 217 -2.19 -12.89 -20.79
N GLY A 218 -1.64 -12.10 -19.85
CA GLY A 218 -1.66 -10.64 -19.96
C GLY A 218 -0.89 -10.13 -21.16
N HIS A 219 0.30 -10.69 -21.45
CA HIS A 219 1.11 -10.28 -22.61
C HIS A 219 0.39 -10.55 -23.95
N ASP A 220 -0.33 -11.65 -24.06
CA ASP A 220 -1.09 -11.92 -25.30
C ASP A 220 -2.22 -10.91 -25.51
N ALA A 221 -2.88 -10.43 -24.46
CA ALA A 221 -3.86 -9.36 -24.56
C ALA A 221 -3.22 -7.99 -24.89
N ILE A 222 -2.02 -7.72 -24.40
CA ILE A 222 -1.25 -6.51 -24.72
C ILE A 222 -0.97 -6.38 -26.22
N LYS A 223 -0.68 -7.49 -26.90
CA LYS A 223 -0.43 -7.48 -28.35
C LYS A 223 -1.59 -6.91 -29.15
N GLU A 224 -2.84 -7.20 -28.77
CA GLU A 224 -4.05 -6.65 -29.41
C GLU A 224 -4.09 -5.11 -29.30
N LEU A 225 -3.77 -4.57 -28.11
CA LEU A 225 -3.70 -3.12 -27.88
C LEU A 225 -2.57 -2.47 -28.70
N LEU A 226 -1.43 -3.15 -28.82
CA LEU A 226 -0.28 -2.66 -29.58
C LEU A 226 -0.49 -2.70 -31.09
N GLU A 227 -1.21 -3.69 -31.61
CA GLU A 227 -1.64 -3.70 -33.01
C GLU A 227 -2.57 -2.50 -33.31
N PHE A 228 -3.48 -2.17 -32.39
CA PHE A 228 -4.33 -1.00 -32.52
C PHE A 228 -3.52 0.30 -32.46
N ALA A 229 -2.59 0.43 -31.47
CA ALA A 229 -1.70 1.58 -31.36
C ALA A 229 -0.87 1.77 -32.66
N ASN A 230 -0.30 0.70 -33.21
CA ASN A 230 0.49 0.76 -34.45
C ASN A 230 -0.31 1.24 -35.64
N LYS A 231 -1.60 0.89 -35.77
CA LYS A 231 -2.50 1.44 -36.81
C LYS A 231 -2.65 2.96 -36.65
N ILE A 232 -2.86 3.44 -35.42
CA ILE A 232 -2.98 4.86 -35.11
C ILE A 232 -1.67 5.61 -35.42
N ILE A 233 -0.53 5.08 -34.96
CA ILE A 233 0.80 5.68 -35.18
C ILE A 233 1.10 5.79 -36.68
N LYS A 234 0.76 4.79 -37.46
CA LYS A 234 0.93 4.81 -38.92
C LYS A 234 0.12 5.92 -39.60
N GLU A 235 -1.05 6.25 -39.06
CA GLU A 235 -1.94 7.25 -39.67
C GLU A 235 -1.65 8.69 -39.23
N ILE A 236 -1.28 8.92 -37.96
CA ILE A 236 -1.15 10.26 -37.37
C ILE A 236 0.21 10.54 -36.75
N GLY A 237 1.13 9.57 -36.80
CA GLY A 237 2.47 9.73 -36.23
C GLY A 237 3.29 10.78 -37.00
N LYS A 238 4.03 11.59 -36.27
CA LYS A 238 4.98 12.58 -36.79
C LYS A 238 6.33 11.94 -37.07
N GLU A 239 7.09 12.55 -37.97
CA GLU A 239 8.50 12.23 -38.17
C GLU A 239 9.29 12.46 -36.87
N LYS A 240 10.21 11.58 -36.53
CA LYS A 240 10.99 11.67 -35.30
C LYS A 240 12.08 12.72 -35.42
N MET A 241 12.21 13.57 -34.39
CA MET A 241 13.24 14.61 -34.36
C MET A 241 14.64 14.05 -34.38
N VAL A 242 15.54 14.76 -35.02
CA VAL A 242 16.99 14.53 -34.88
C VAL A 242 17.42 15.21 -33.59
N TYR A 243 18.19 14.51 -32.79
CA TYR A 243 18.68 15.00 -31.50
C TYR A 243 20.21 14.94 -31.43
N GLU A 244 20.78 15.79 -30.60
CA GLU A 244 22.20 15.86 -30.41
C GLU A 244 22.68 14.69 -29.54
N VAL A 245 23.83 14.10 -29.95
CA VAL A 245 24.50 13.02 -29.21
C VAL A 245 25.94 13.45 -29.00
N LEU A 246 26.47 13.23 -27.81
CA LEU A 246 27.88 13.48 -27.53
C LEU A 246 28.71 12.43 -28.26
N ASP A 247 29.35 12.84 -29.35
CA ASP A 247 30.22 11.96 -30.11
C ASP A 247 31.56 11.74 -29.36
N ILE A 248 31.95 10.48 -29.22
CA ILE A 248 33.17 10.07 -28.54
C ILE A 248 34.11 9.46 -29.62
N GLU A 249 35.21 10.14 -29.88
CA GLU A 249 36.17 9.76 -30.85
C GLU A 249 36.78 8.37 -30.50
N THR A 250 36.88 7.47 -31.47
CA THR A 250 37.45 6.11 -31.31
C THR A 250 38.81 6.14 -30.63
N LYS A 251 39.64 7.09 -31.02
CA LYS A 251 40.98 7.26 -30.44
C LYS A 251 40.94 7.59 -28.94
N LEU A 252 40.03 8.46 -28.53
CA LEU A 252 39.83 8.79 -27.10
C LEU A 252 39.41 7.55 -26.33
N ARG A 253 38.46 6.77 -26.88
CA ARG A 253 38.00 5.53 -26.26
C ARG A 253 39.17 4.54 -26.06
N GLU A 254 39.95 4.29 -27.10
CA GLU A 254 41.09 3.40 -27.03
C GLU A 254 42.18 3.87 -26.03
N GLU A 255 42.46 5.18 -25.96
CA GLU A 255 43.40 5.73 -24.98
C GLU A 255 42.89 5.54 -23.54
N VAL A 256 41.59 5.81 -23.25
CA VAL A 256 41.01 5.63 -21.93
C VAL A 256 40.96 4.15 -21.55
N GLU A 257 40.57 3.26 -22.46
CA GLU A 257 40.61 1.81 -22.25
C GLU A 257 41.97 1.30 -21.86
N LEU A 258 43.01 1.75 -22.54
CA LEU A 258 44.42 1.36 -22.26
C LEU A 258 44.83 1.80 -20.83
N LEU A 259 44.37 2.95 -20.37
CA LEU A 259 44.69 3.50 -19.05
C LEU A 259 43.90 2.84 -17.91
N ALA A 260 42.63 2.54 -18.12
CA ALA A 260 41.71 2.22 -17.02
C ALA A 260 41.31 0.73 -16.93
N LYS A 261 41.28 -0.01 -18.04
CA LYS A 261 40.61 -1.31 -18.12
C LYS A 261 41.13 -2.34 -17.13
N THR A 262 42.45 -2.49 -17.01
CA THR A 262 43.04 -3.50 -16.12
C THR A 262 42.80 -3.17 -14.64
N GLU A 263 43.01 -1.92 -14.27
CA GLU A 263 42.84 -1.47 -12.89
C GLU A 263 41.35 -1.46 -12.47
N MET A 264 40.45 -1.10 -13.39
CA MET A 264 38.99 -1.16 -13.18
C MET A 264 38.56 -2.60 -12.93
N LEU A 265 39.04 -3.57 -13.70
CA LEU A 265 38.72 -4.99 -13.49
C LEU A 265 39.18 -5.49 -12.13
N GLU A 266 40.38 -5.11 -11.69
CA GLU A 266 40.87 -5.49 -10.36
C GLU A 266 40.09 -4.79 -9.24
N ALA A 267 39.68 -3.53 -9.42
CA ALA A 267 38.85 -2.79 -8.49
C ALA A 267 37.47 -3.45 -8.33
N ILE A 268 36.82 -3.84 -9.43
CA ILE A 268 35.49 -4.51 -9.41
C ILE A 268 35.53 -5.84 -8.63
N LYS A 269 36.64 -6.55 -8.60
CA LYS A 269 36.77 -7.84 -7.88
C LYS A 269 36.97 -7.70 -6.38
N ILE A 270 37.09 -6.50 -5.82
CA ILE A 270 37.23 -6.26 -4.37
C ILE A 270 35.92 -6.64 -3.71
N LYS A 271 35.99 -7.54 -2.73
CA LYS A 271 34.77 -8.12 -2.09
C LYS A 271 34.01 -7.13 -1.22
N ASP A 272 34.73 -6.32 -0.43
CA ASP A 272 34.10 -5.30 0.39
C ASP A 272 33.53 -4.16 -0.46
N LYS A 273 32.31 -3.70 -0.15
CA LYS A 273 31.61 -2.68 -0.92
C LYS A 273 32.34 -1.34 -0.86
N LEU A 274 32.75 -0.90 0.34
CA LEU A 274 33.33 0.41 0.52
C LEU A 274 34.72 0.48 -0.13
N GLU A 275 35.56 -0.52 0.14
CA GLU A 275 36.88 -0.65 -0.47
C GLU A 275 36.79 -0.74 -2.01
N ARG A 276 35.81 -1.48 -2.53
CA ARG A 276 35.55 -1.58 -3.99
C ARG A 276 35.18 -0.23 -4.58
N ASN A 277 34.21 0.48 -3.96
CA ASN A 277 33.78 1.78 -4.45
C ASN A 277 34.91 2.80 -4.42
N GLU A 278 35.70 2.84 -3.34
CA GLU A 278 36.88 3.69 -3.24
C GLU A 278 37.95 3.35 -4.30
N ALA A 279 38.15 2.06 -4.61
CA ALA A 279 39.07 1.64 -5.64
C ALA A 279 38.57 2.03 -7.04
N VAL A 280 37.31 1.83 -7.35
CA VAL A 280 36.69 2.23 -8.64
C VAL A 280 36.78 3.75 -8.82
N GLU A 281 36.40 4.53 -7.78
CA GLU A 281 36.49 6.00 -7.87
C GLU A 281 37.94 6.48 -8.01
N ARG A 282 38.90 5.87 -7.35
CA ARG A 282 40.31 6.20 -7.50
C ARG A 282 40.79 5.99 -8.94
N VAL A 283 40.43 4.88 -9.57
CA VAL A 283 40.76 4.65 -11.01
C VAL A 283 40.17 5.74 -11.90
N LYS A 284 38.89 6.12 -11.65
CA LYS A 284 38.25 7.21 -12.40
C LYS A 284 38.94 8.55 -12.17
N GLU A 285 39.26 8.90 -10.93
CA GLU A 285 39.94 10.15 -10.58
C GLU A 285 41.34 10.25 -11.21
N GLU A 286 42.12 9.16 -11.19
CA GLU A 286 43.45 9.12 -11.79
C GLU A 286 43.43 9.37 -13.30
N VAL A 287 42.47 8.77 -14.02
CA VAL A 287 42.27 9.01 -15.44
C VAL A 287 41.78 10.42 -15.73
N ILE A 288 40.81 10.92 -14.97
CA ILE A 288 40.34 12.30 -15.12
C ILE A 288 41.47 13.29 -14.87
N LYS A 289 42.25 13.08 -13.81
CA LYS A 289 43.42 13.91 -13.53
C LYS A 289 44.45 13.87 -14.67
N HIS A 290 44.73 12.69 -15.23
CA HIS A 290 45.64 12.56 -16.40
C HIS A 290 45.20 13.46 -17.56
N TYR A 291 43.89 13.45 -17.90
CA TYR A 291 43.38 14.29 -18.98
C TYR A 291 43.33 15.77 -18.60
N THR A 292 43.09 16.12 -17.36
CA THR A 292 43.16 17.51 -16.88
C THR A 292 44.58 18.03 -16.99
N ASP A 293 45.58 17.31 -16.49
CA ASP A 293 46.97 17.71 -16.51
C ASP A 293 47.53 17.79 -17.93
N LYS A 294 47.12 16.88 -18.83
CA LYS A 294 47.55 16.84 -20.26
C LYS A 294 46.99 18.05 -21.03
N ASN A 295 45.89 18.64 -20.61
CA ASN A 295 45.19 19.71 -21.34
C ASN A 295 45.17 21.05 -20.56
N ILE A 296 46.21 21.32 -19.76
CA ILE A 296 46.37 22.59 -19.05
C ILE A 296 46.41 23.74 -20.09
N GLY A 297 45.53 24.74 -19.90
CA GLY A 297 45.36 25.89 -20.80
C GLY A 297 44.35 25.71 -21.93
N MET A 298 43.63 24.58 -21.96
CA MET A 298 42.44 24.42 -22.80
C MET A 298 41.30 25.32 -22.29
N ASP A 299 40.43 25.73 -23.17
CA ASP A 299 39.20 26.45 -22.81
C ASP A 299 38.34 25.62 -21.85
N ASP A 300 37.75 26.25 -20.82
CA ASP A 300 37.02 25.56 -19.74
C ASP A 300 35.88 24.70 -20.28
N ILE A 301 35.10 25.19 -21.25
CA ILE A 301 33.97 24.47 -21.86
C ILE A 301 34.45 23.23 -22.63
N LEU A 302 35.56 23.40 -23.39
CA LEU A 302 36.14 22.30 -24.14
C LEU A 302 36.73 21.23 -23.20
N LEU A 303 37.35 21.65 -22.09
CA LEU A 303 37.88 20.75 -21.08
C LEU A 303 36.75 19.98 -20.39
N GLU A 304 35.66 20.67 -19.97
CA GLU A 304 34.49 20.02 -19.39
C GLU A 304 33.87 19.00 -20.33
N THR A 305 33.72 19.33 -21.60
CA THR A 305 33.22 18.41 -22.63
C THR A 305 34.13 17.19 -22.78
N LEU A 306 35.45 17.37 -22.81
CA LEU A 306 36.42 16.26 -22.89
C LEU A 306 36.32 15.39 -21.65
N LEU A 307 36.31 15.95 -20.45
CA LEU A 307 36.21 15.19 -19.20
C LEU A 307 34.88 14.44 -19.10
N THR A 308 33.79 14.99 -19.60
CA THR A 308 32.51 14.27 -19.68
C THR A 308 32.59 13.08 -20.62
N LYS A 309 33.20 13.22 -21.80
CA LYS A 309 33.46 12.08 -22.69
C LYS A 309 34.29 10.99 -22.00
N VAL A 310 35.37 11.37 -21.28
CA VAL A 310 36.21 10.44 -20.51
C VAL A 310 35.39 9.70 -19.44
N LYS A 311 34.55 10.42 -18.69
CA LYS A 311 33.65 9.82 -17.67
C LYS A 311 32.70 8.80 -18.28
N LEU A 312 32.12 9.09 -19.44
CA LEU A 312 31.23 8.16 -20.14
C LEU A 312 31.99 6.90 -20.59
N VAL A 313 33.20 7.02 -21.12
CA VAL A 313 34.03 5.85 -21.47
C VAL A 313 34.38 5.02 -20.24
N LEU A 314 34.74 5.66 -19.13
CA LEU A 314 34.99 4.96 -17.85
C LEU A 314 33.78 4.19 -17.34
N ALA A 315 32.58 4.78 -17.44
CA ALA A 315 31.35 4.10 -17.09
C ALA A 315 31.04 2.91 -18.00
N ASP A 316 31.31 3.05 -19.31
CA ASP A 316 31.19 1.95 -20.28
C ASP A 316 32.18 0.81 -19.98
N ILE A 317 33.42 1.12 -19.57
CA ILE A 317 34.41 0.13 -19.17
C ILE A 317 33.97 -0.62 -17.93
N GLU A 318 33.55 0.10 -16.90
CA GLU A 318 33.01 -0.49 -15.65
C GLU A 318 31.85 -1.43 -15.96
N LYS A 319 30.87 -0.97 -16.74
CA LYS A 319 29.67 -1.74 -17.13
C LYS A 319 30.08 -3.00 -17.95
N SER A 320 30.94 -2.86 -18.92
CA SER A 320 31.32 -3.96 -19.80
C SER A 320 32.15 -5.03 -19.07
N GLU A 321 33.14 -4.63 -18.26
CA GLU A 321 33.96 -5.57 -17.50
C GLU A 321 33.17 -6.27 -16.40
N PHE A 322 32.27 -5.56 -15.71
CA PHE A 322 31.36 -6.16 -14.76
C PHE A 322 30.47 -7.20 -15.44
N ARG A 323 29.83 -6.86 -16.58
CA ARG A 323 28.95 -7.79 -17.32
C ARG A 323 29.72 -9.02 -17.81
N ARG A 324 30.90 -8.84 -18.34
CA ARG A 324 31.78 -9.93 -18.76
C ARG A 324 32.12 -10.86 -17.59
N LEU A 325 32.48 -10.29 -16.44
CA LEU A 325 32.86 -11.06 -15.26
C LEU A 325 31.67 -11.91 -14.74
N VAL A 326 30.48 -11.34 -14.69
CA VAL A 326 29.29 -12.02 -14.12
C VAL A 326 28.57 -12.89 -15.15
N ALA A 327 28.35 -12.40 -16.39
CA ALA A 327 27.60 -13.14 -17.40
C ALA A 327 28.40 -14.31 -18.01
N ASP A 328 29.70 -14.12 -18.25
CA ASP A 328 30.53 -15.14 -18.92
C ASP A 328 31.33 -15.99 -17.93
N GLU A 329 32.03 -15.36 -16.98
CA GLU A 329 32.88 -16.06 -16.01
C GLU A 329 32.12 -16.57 -14.78
N LYS A 330 30.86 -16.13 -14.57
CA LYS A 330 30.02 -16.48 -13.41
C LYS A 330 30.64 -16.08 -12.06
N ILE A 331 31.44 -15.02 -12.05
CA ILE A 331 32.09 -14.47 -10.87
C ILE A 331 31.34 -13.21 -10.41
N ARG A 332 30.85 -13.22 -9.20
CA ARG A 332 30.23 -12.05 -8.58
C ARG A 332 31.27 -11.19 -7.87
N PRO A 333 31.11 -9.85 -7.84
CA PRO A 333 32.08 -8.95 -7.21
C PRO A 333 32.41 -9.28 -5.76
N ASP A 334 31.45 -9.76 -4.98
CA ASP A 334 31.63 -10.15 -3.58
C ASP A 334 32.12 -11.61 -3.40
N GLY A 335 32.31 -12.33 -4.50
CA GLY A 335 32.83 -13.71 -4.50
C GLY A 335 31.82 -14.80 -4.21
N ARG A 336 30.50 -14.46 -4.08
CA ARG A 336 29.42 -15.44 -3.95
C ARG A 336 29.20 -16.21 -5.25
N LYS A 337 28.62 -17.40 -5.14
CA LYS A 337 28.04 -18.12 -6.28
C LYS A 337 26.79 -17.40 -6.78
N VAL A 338 26.40 -17.69 -8.02
CA VAL A 338 25.25 -17.04 -8.67
C VAL A 338 23.92 -17.29 -7.94
N ASP A 339 23.76 -18.42 -7.24
CA ASP A 339 22.57 -18.83 -6.49
C ASP A 339 22.71 -18.66 -4.96
N GLU A 340 23.77 -17.99 -4.49
CA GLU A 340 24.07 -17.82 -3.08
C GLU A 340 23.48 -16.53 -2.50
N ILE A 341 22.89 -16.66 -1.32
CA ILE A 341 22.35 -15.53 -0.54
C ILE A 341 23.44 -14.98 0.36
N ARG A 342 23.45 -13.65 0.57
CA ARG A 342 24.32 -12.98 1.56
C ARG A 342 24.07 -13.55 2.99
N PRO A 343 25.03 -13.44 3.91
CA PRO A 343 24.83 -13.82 5.30
C PRO A 343 23.57 -13.17 5.90
N LEU A 344 22.77 -13.97 6.59
CA LEU A 344 21.50 -13.54 7.15
C LEU A 344 21.55 -13.50 8.67
N SER A 345 20.97 -12.47 9.28
CA SER A 345 20.66 -12.45 10.70
C SER A 345 19.35 -11.70 10.96
N ALA A 346 18.68 -12.06 12.05
CA ALA A 346 17.48 -11.35 12.48
C ALA A 346 17.35 -11.37 13.99
N SER A 347 16.70 -10.35 14.54
CA SER A 347 16.36 -10.26 15.96
C SER A 347 15.04 -9.52 16.15
N ILE A 348 14.37 -9.76 17.28
CA ILE A 348 13.14 -9.09 17.67
C ILE A 348 13.35 -8.36 19.00
N ASP A 349 12.44 -7.44 19.36
CA ASP A 349 12.42 -6.72 20.65
C ASP A 349 13.60 -5.76 20.85
N LEU A 350 14.16 -5.22 19.80
CA LEU A 350 15.23 -4.23 19.90
C LEU A 350 14.76 -2.96 20.61
N LEU A 351 13.49 -2.58 20.44
CA LEU A 351 12.93 -1.34 20.97
C LEU A 351 11.91 -1.66 22.09
N PRO A 352 12.19 -1.28 23.36
CA PRO A 352 11.45 -1.79 24.51
C PRO A 352 10.02 -1.23 24.66
N ARG A 353 9.69 -0.09 24.04
CA ARG A 353 8.37 0.57 24.19
C ARG A 353 7.46 0.45 22.99
N THR A 354 7.89 -0.20 21.93
CA THR A 354 7.08 -0.44 20.74
C THR A 354 6.12 -1.60 20.96
N HIS A 355 5.11 -1.73 20.08
CA HIS A 355 4.20 -2.86 20.14
C HIS A 355 4.84 -4.13 19.59
N GLY A 356 5.70 -4.00 18.58
CA GLY A 356 6.59 -5.03 18.08
C GLY A 356 7.72 -4.39 17.30
N SER A 357 8.93 -4.94 17.37
CA SER A 357 10.07 -4.47 16.58
C SER A 357 10.93 -5.64 16.14
N ALA A 358 11.51 -5.55 14.94
CA ALA A 358 12.41 -6.53 14.39
C ALA A 358 13.50 -5.87 13.55
N LEU A 359 14.70 -6.39 13.69
CA LEU A 359 15.85 -6.07 12.85
C LEU A 359 16.13 -7.26 11.95
N PHE A 360 16.24 -7.02 10.66
CA PHE A 360 16.65 -8.02 9.67
C PHE A 360 17.85 -7.50 8.89
N THR A 361 18.89 -8.32 8.85
CA THR A 361 20.15 -7.99 8.16
C THR A 361 20.47 -9.05 7.12
N ARG A 362 20.84 -8.62 5.92
CA ARG A 362 21.28 -9.45 4.82
C ARG A 362 22.54 -8.84 4.22
N GLY A 363 23.70 -9.36 4.62
CA GLY A 363 24.99 -8.76 4.32
C GLY A 363 25.02 -7.30 4.78
N GLN A 364 25.29 -6.40 3.86
CA GLN A 364 25.31 -4.94 4.08
C GLN A 364 23.96 -4.28 3.73
N THR A 365 22.85 -4.94 4.05
CA THR A 365 21.50 -4.37 3.95
C THR A 365 20.76 -4.67 5.23
N GLN A 366 20.33 -3.63 5.94
CA GLN A 366 19.71 -3.73 7.25
C GLN A 366 18.42 -2.93 7.31
N ALA A 367 17.33 -3.58 7.75
CA ALA A 367 16.01 -2.98 7.94
C ALA A 367 15.54 -3.19 9.38
N LEU A 368 15.18 -2.11 10.05
CA LEU A 368 14.52 -2.10 11.35
C LEU A 368 13.04 -1.79 11.13
N SER A 369 12.16 -2.76 11.38
CA SER A 369 10.72 -2.55 11.25
C SER A 369 10.03 -2.51 12.59
N ILE A 370 9.07 -1.58 12.72
CA ILE A 370 8.33 -1.33 13.94
C ILE A 370 6.83 -1.43 13.65
N THR A 371 6.14 -2.29 14.37
CA THR A 371 4.69 -2.42 14.32
C THR A 371 4.03 -1.62 15.42
N THR A 372 3.01 -0.85 15.06
CA THR A 372 2.12 -0.12 15.96
C THR A 372 0.69 -0.56 15.72
N LEU A 373 -0.04 -0.87 16.78
CA LEU A 373 -1.45 -1.23 16.76
C LEU A 373 -2.27 -0.05 17.25
N GLY A 374 -3.31 0.30 16.51
CA GLY A 374 -4.26 1.37 16.85
C GLY A 374 -5.69 0.87 16.85
N SER A 375 -6.64 1.72 17.18
CA SER A 375 -8.07 1.46 17.02
C SER A 375 -8.48 1.59 15.55
N LEU A 376 -9.67 1.13 15.18
CA LEU A 376 -10.19 1.25 13.81
C LEU A 376 -10.36 2.73 13.38
N THR A 377 -10.58 3.65 14.33
CA THR A 377 -10.62 5.08 14.04
C THR A 377 -9.27 5.67 13.63
N ASP A 378 -8.17 4.93 13.83
CA ASP A 378 -6.83 5.32 13.37
C ASP A 378 -6.55 4.87 11.91
N ASN A 379 -7.54 4.28 11.20
CA ASN A 379 -7.44 3.93 9.79
C ASN A 379 -7.06 5.16 8.95
N GLN A 380 -6.24 4.93 7.94
CA GLN A 380 -5.94 5.98 6.97
C GLN A 380 -7.16 6.25 6.10
N ILE A 381 -7.66 7.47 6.09
CA ILE A 381 -8.74 7.90 5.19
C ILE A 381 -8.15 8.09 3.79
N LEU A 382 -8.79 7.49 2.79
CA LEU A 382 -8.43 7.59 1.39
C LEU A 382 -9.41 8.56 0.70
N ASP A 383 -8.91 9.72 0.29
CA ASP A 383 -9.67 10.72 -0.50
C ASP A 383 -9.17 10.69 -1.95
N GLY A 384 -9.32 9.54 -2.60
CA GLY A 384 -8.87 9.26 -3.97
C GLY A 384 -10.04 9.04 -4.94
N LEU A 385 -9.70 8.53 -6.14
CA LEU A 385 -10.64 8.21 -7.21
C LEU A 385 -11.22 6.79 -7.10
N GLY A 386 -10.63 5.92 -6.27
CA GLY A 386 -11.07 4.54 -6.05
C GLY A 386 -12.33 4.44 -5.19
N VAL A 387 -12.83 3.19 -5.07
CA VAL A 387 -13.99 2.84 -4.23
C VAL A 387 -13.62 2.74 -2.76
N GLU A 388 -12.38 2.43 -2.44
CA GLU A 388 -11.89 2.33 -1.06
C GLU A 388 -11.83 3.72 -0.43
N ASP A 389 -12.41 3.88 0.75
CA ASP A 389 -12.44 5.11 1.53
C ASP A 389 -11.47 5.10 2.71
N SER A 390 -10.96 3.92 3.09
CA SER A 390 -10.04 3.77 4.21
C SER A 390 -9.09 2.58 4.04
N LYS A 391 -7.97 2.63 4.75
CA LYS A 391 -6.95 1.60 4.77
C LYS A 391 -6.55 1.26 6.19
N ARG A 392 -6.75 -0.01 6.60
CA ARG A 392 -6.49 -0.53 7.95
C ARG A 392 -5.04 -0.98 8.15
N PHE A 393 -4.40 -1.51 7.11
CA PHE A 393 -3.00 -1.91 7.13
C PHE A 393 -2.14 -0.94 6.33
N MET A 394 -1.03 -0.49 6.90
CA MET A 394 -0.12 0.46 6.29
C MET A 394 1.33 0.01 6.48
N LEU A 395 2.14 0.10 5.42
CA LEU A 395 3.59 -0.06 5.52
C LEU A 395 4.31 1.16 4.96
N HIS A 396 4.98 1.90 5.82
CA HIS A 396 5.79 3.06 5.48
C HIS A 396 7.27 2.69 5.46
N TYR A 397 7.97 3.12 4.43
CA TYR A 397 9.38 2.84 4.19
C TYR A 397 10.17 4.14 4.19
N ASN A 398 11.24 4.19 4.97
CA ASN A 398 12.13 5.33 5.08
C ASN A 398 13.55 4.93 4.68
N PHE A 399 14.16 5.74 3.81
CA PHE A 399 15.51 5.52 3.30
C PHE A 399 16.38 6.76 3.54
N PRO A 400 16.93 6.93 4.75
CA PRO A 400 17.81 8.05 5.06
C PRO A 400 19.16 7.92 4.33
N GLN A 401 19.76 9.04 3.96
CA GLN A 401 21.00 9.06 3.16
C GLN A 401 22.18 8.38 3.87
N PHE A 402 22.23 8.39 5.20
CA PHE A 402 23.27 7.70 5.95
C PHE A 402 23.28 6.18 5.68
N SER A 403 22.17 5.59 5.23
CA SER A 403 22.08 4.16 4.92
C SER A 403 22.99 3.71 3.76
N VAL A 404 23.41 4.65 2.95
CA VAL A 404 24.39 4.44 1.86
C VAL A 404 25.71 5.20 2.08
N GLY A 405 25.85 5.87 3.24
CA GLY A 405 27.06 6.63 3.59
C GLY A 405 27.10 8.03 2.98
N GLU A 406 25.98 8.56 2.54
CA GLU A 406 25.88 9.86 1.86
C GLU A 406 25.23 10.92 2.77
N THR A 407 25.47 12.18 2.43
CA THR A 407 24.72 13.33 2.94
C THR A 407 23.61 13.70 1.96
N GLY A 408 22.49 14.29 2.44
CA GLY A 408 21.41 14.69 1.57
C GLY A 408 20.31 15.47 2.27
N ARG A 409 19.25 15.78 1.53
CA ARG A 409 18.08 16.49 2.06
C ARG A 409 17.15 15.52 2.78
N TYR A 410 16.69 15.94 3.95
CA TYR A 410 15.63 15.27 4.69
C TYR A 410 14.30 15.99 4.42
N GLY A 411 13.26 15.26 4.06
CA GLY A 411 11.97 15.82 3.72
C GLY A 411 10.87 14.76 3.66
N SER A 412 9.85 15.03 2.88
CA SER A 412 8.78 14.03 2.62
C SER A 412 9.35 12.86 1.82
N PRO A 413 8.79 11.64 1.99
CA PRO A 413 9.20 10.47 1.21
C PRO A 413 9.18 10.73 -0.30
N GLY A 414 10.22 10.31 -0.98
CA GLY A 414 10.31 10.39 -2.44
C GLY A 414 9.51 9.28 -3.14
N ARG A 415 9.38 9.39 -4.47
CA ARG A 415 8.66 8.38 -5.28
C ARG A 415 9.20 6.95 -5.09
N ARG A 416 10.52 6.80 -4.88
CA ARG A 416 11.15 5.49 -4.66
C ARG A 416 10.74 4.89 -3.32
N GLU A 417 10.73 5.69 -2.27
CA GLU A 417 10.33 5.27 -0.92
C GLU A 417 8.86 4.85 -0.89
N ILE A 418 7.96 5.63 -1.51
CA ILE A 418 6.55 5.27 -1.67
C ILE A 418 6.39 3.93 -2.40
N GLY A 419 7.11 3.72 -3.50
CA GLY A 419 7.05 2.48 -4.26
C GLY A 419 7.58 1.25 -3.50
N HIS A 420 8.64 1.42 -2.69
CA HIS A 420 9.18 0.34 -1.84
C HIS A 420 8.22 0.01 -0.68
N GLY A 421 7.60 1.03 -0.08
CA GLY A 421 6.57 0.86 0.95
C GLY A 421 5.37 0.08 0.41
N ALA A 422 4.84 0.50 -0.73
CA ALA A 422 3.70 -0.14 -1.38
C ALA A 422 3.95 -1.62 -1.75
N LEU A 423 5.17 -1.96 -2.19
CA LEU A 423 5.54 -3.36 -2.44
C LEU A 423 5.54 -4.20 -1.15
N GLY A 424 6.09 -3.65 -0.06
CA GLY A 424 6.09 -4.32 1.25
C GLY A 424 4.69 -4.47 1.82
N GLU A 425 3.86 -3.43 1.71
CA GLU A 425 2.46 -3.45 2.12
C GLU A 425 1.68 -4.52 1.36
N ARG A 426 1.78 -4.55 0.03
CA ARG A 426 1.11 -5.51 -0.83
C ARG A 426 1.50 -6.96 -0.49
N ALA A 427 2.78 -7.19 -0.17
CA ALA A 427 3.27 -8.51 0.20
C ALA A 427 2.72 -9.00 1.55
N LEU A 428 2.67 -8.12 2.54
CA LEU A 428 2.23 -8.47 3.88
C LEU A 428 0.71 -8.47 4.04
N LEU A 429 -0.02 -7.63 3.28
CA LEU A 429 -1.48 -7.56 3.32
C LEU A 429 -2.14 -8.93 3.11
N GLN A 430 -1.54 -9.80 2.30
CA GLN A 430 -2.07 -11.12 1.99
C GLN A 430 -2.15 -12.07 3.20
N VAL A 431 -1.41 -11.78 4.24
CA VAL A 431 -1.35 -12.59 5.46
C VAL A 431 -1.90 -11.90 6.69
N ILE A 432 -2.30 -10.64 6.59
CA ILE A 432 -2.95 -9.90 7.67
C ILE A 432 -4.33 -10.55 7.96
N PRO A 433 -4.69 -10.74 9.24
CA PRO A 433 -6.02 -11.24 9.63
C PRO A 433 -7.13 -10.27 9.26
N SER A 434 -8.35 -10.77 9.11
CA SER A 434 -9.54 -9.92 8.87
C SER A 434 -9.79 -8.96 10.04
N GLU A 435 -10.66 -7.98 9.83
CA GLU A 435 -11.06 -7.05 10.88
C GLU A 435 -11.81 -7.75 12.01
N GLU A 436 -12.63 -8.75 11.67
CA GLU A 436 -13.38 -9.53 12.65
C GLU A 436 -12.47 -10.38 13.52
N GLU A 437 -11.36 -10.92 12.96
CA GLU A 437 -10.40 -11.73 13.70
C GLU A 437 -9.46 -10.89 14.56
N PHE A 438 -9.08 -9.70 14.07
CA PHE A 438 -8.12 -8.82 14.74
C PHE A 438 -8.45 -7.34 14.49
N PRO A 439 -9.39 -6.75 15.27
CA PRO A 439 -9.95 -5.42 15.02
C PRO A 439 -9.00 -4.27 15.40
N TYR A 440 -7.81 -4.26 14.82
CA TYR A 440 -6.82 -3.20 14.97
C TYR A 440 -6.48 -2.56 13.63
N THR A 441 -6.25 -1.26 13.64
CA THR A 441 -5.43 -0.61 12.63
C THR A 441 -3.98 -0.99 12.86
N ILE A 442 -3.28 -1.41 11.82
CA ILE A 442 -1.91 -1.92 11.88
C ILE A 442 -1.01 -1.03 11.04
N ARG A 443 -0.03 -0.40 11.66
CA ARG A 443 0.99 0.40 10.97
C ARG A 443 2.36 -0.21 11.17
N VAL A 444 3.03 -0.56 10.09
CA VAL A 444 4.44 -0.97 10.05
C VAL A 444 5.27 0.18 9.50
N VAL A 445 6.34 0.54 10.18
CA VAL A 445 7.34 1.49 9.68
C VAL A 445 8.66 0.75 9.53
N SER A 446 9.25 0.79 8.36
CA SER A 446 10.53 0.17 8.05
C SER A 446 11.61 1.25 7.84
N GLU A 447 12.56 1.31 8.75
CA GLU A 447 13.72 2.19 8.73
C GLU A 447 14.91 1.45 8.13
N ILE A 448 15.47 1.95 7.03
CA ILE A 448 16.65 1.36 6.42
C ILE A 448 17.90 1.94 7.06
N LEU A 449 18.63 1.11 7.77
CA LEU A 449 19.83 1.52 8.51
C LEU A 449 21.11 1.37 7.68
N GLU A 450 21.13 0.39 6.77
CA GLU A 450 22.23 0.15 5.84
C GLU A 450 21.69 -0.43 4.53
N SER A 451 22.26 -0.07 3.38
CA SER A 451 21.82 -0.58 2.08
C SER A 451 22.95 -0.89 1.11
N ASN A 452 22.93 -2.12 0.61
CA ASN A 452 23.67 -2.58 -0.56
C ASN A 452 22.73 -3.37 -1.48
N GLY A 453 21.62 -2.72 -1.89
CA GLY A 453 20.59 -3.32 -2.74
C GLY A 453 19.56 -4.16 -2.00
N SER A 454 18.37 -4.27 -2.60
CA SER A 454 17.22 -5.08 -2.12
C SER A 454 16.69 -4.73 -0.73
N SER A 455 16.74 -3.46 -0.33
CA SER A 455 16.27 -2.99 0.98
C SER A 455 14.75 -3.19 1.17
N SER A 456 13.93 -3.09 0.11
CA SER A 456 12.49 -3.37 0.18
C SER A 456 12.19 -4.82 0.58
N GLN A 457 13.01 -5.78 0.11
CA GLN A 457 12.85 -7.19 0.47
C GLN A 457 13.29 -7.45 1.92
N ALA A 458 14.31 -6.75 2.42
CA ALA A 458 14.65 -6.76 3.83
C ALA A 458 13.53 -6.17 4.70
N SER A 459 12.86 -5.12 4.23
CA SER A 459 11.69 -4.51 4.89
C SER A 459 10.52 -5.47 5.00
N ILE A 460 10.26 -6.30 3.99
CA ILE A 460 9.22 -7.34 4.05
C ILE A 460 9.54 -8.36 5.15
N CYS A 461 10.79 -8.85 5.20
CA CYS A 461 11.22 -9.80 6.22
C CYS A 461 11.16 -9.19 7.63
N ALA A 462 11.70 -7.99 7.83
CA ALA A 462 11.66 -7.28 9.11
C ALA A 462 10.22 -6.93 9.51
N GLY A 463 9.40 -6.46 8.57
CA GLY A 463 7.98 -6.16 8.78
C GLY A 463 7.19 -7.39 9.23
N CYS A 464 7.38 -8.52 8.56
CA CYS A 464 6.77 -9.79 8.94
C CYS A 464 7.16 -10.20 10.38
N LEU A 465 8.45 -10.16 10.72
CA LEU A 465 8.94 -10.46 12.08
C LEU A 465 8.38 -9.48 13.12
N SER A 466 8.28 -8.18 12.79
CA SER A 466 7.73 -7.16 13.70
C SER A 466 6.23 -7.35 13.96
N LEU A 467 5.47 -7.78 12.96
CA LEU A 467 4.05 -8.16 13.09
C LEU A 467 3.89 -9.36 14.02
N MET A 468 4.69 -10.41 13.83
CA MET A 468 4.69 -11.59 14.69
C MET A 468 5.09 -11.25 16.13
N ALA A 469 6.11 -10.41 16.31
CA ALA A 469 6.54 -9.91 17.62
C ALA A 469 5.48 -9.03 18.30
N ALA A 470 4.67 -8.31 17.54
CA ALA A 470 3.54 -7.53 18.06
C ALA A 470 2.33 -8.38 18.46
N GLY A 471 2.31 -9.66 18.09
CA GLY A 471 1.18 -10.56 18.36
C GLY A 471 0.07 -10.48 17.32
N VAL A 472 0.34 -9.91 16.14
CA VAL A 472 -0.61 -9.95 15.02
C VAL A 472 -0.70 -11.39 14.50
N PRO A 473 -1.89 -12.01 14.49
CA PRO A 473 -2.04 -13.42 14.10
C PRO A 473 -2.04 -13.58 12.58
N ILE A 474 -0.89 -13.26 11.95
CA ILE A 474 -0.72 -13.43 10.51
C ILE A 474 -0.89 -14.90 10.10
N LYS A 475 -1.47 -15.13 8.91
CA LYS A 475 -1.78 -16.50 8.39
C LYS A 475 -0.52 -17.35 8.17
N SER A 476 0.56 -16.75 7.73
CA SER A 476 1.85 -17.39 7.47
C SER A 476 2.98 -16.36 7.41
N PRO A 477 4.22 -16.71 7.76
CA PRO A 477 5.36 -15.84 7.55
C PRO A 477 5.62 -15.57 6.07
N VAL A 478 6.01 -14.33 5.75
CA VAL A 478 6.36 -13.87 4.40
C VAL A 478 7.83 -13.47 4.36
N ALA A 479 8.56 -13.97 3.36
CA ALA A 479 9.92 -13.53 3.07
C ALA A 479 10.05 -12.99 1.65
N GLY A 480 10.95 -12.05 1.46
CA GLY A 480 11.23 -11.42 0.18
C GLY A 480 12.67 -11.59 -0.27
N ILE A 481 12.85 -11.74 -1.59
CA ILE A 481 14.15 -11.85 -2.26
C ILE A 481 14.16 -11.05 -3.56
N ALA A 482 15.32 -10.51 -3.96
CA ALA A 482 15.50 -9.92 -5.27
C ALA A 482 16.45 -10.77 -6.13
N MET A 483 16.00 -11.04 -7.33
CA MET A 483 16.72 -11.74 -8.37
C MET A 483 17.23 -10.74 -9.40
N GLY A 484 18.32 -11.05 -10.06
CA GLY A 484 18.84 -10.27 -11.19
C GLY A 484 19.08 -11.11 -12.41
N LEU A 485 19.24 -10.42 -13.53
CA LEU A 485 19.66 -11.01 -14.80
C LEU A 485 20.78 -10.18 -15.39
N LEU A 486 21.82 -10.85 -15.87
CA LEU A 486 22.81 -10.28 -16.76
C LEU A 486 22.89 -11.10 -18.03
N THR A 487 22.85 -10.41 -19.17
CA THR A 487 22.98 -11.02 -20.49
C THR A 487 24.24 -10.54 -21.18
N ASN A 488 24.87 -11.40 -21.97
CA ASN A 488 25.95 -11.05 -22.90
C ASN A 488 25.78 -11.85 -24.20
N GLY A 489 25.17 -11.21 -25.20
CA GLY A 489 24.74 -11.90 -26.41
C GLY A 489 23.69 -12.98 -26.10
N GLU A 490 24.01 -14.24 -26.46
CA GLU A 490 23.11 -15.38 -26.17
C GLU A 490 23.27 -15.94 -24.74
N ASN A 491 24.36 -15.58 -24.06
CA ASN A 491 24.60 -16.01 -22.68
C ASN A 491 23.79 -15.18 -21.70
N TYR A 492 23.30 -15.84 -20.68
CA TYR A 492 22.65 -15.15 -19.54
C TYR A 492 23.00 -15.80 -18.20
N THR A 493 22.90 -15.02 -17.15
CA THR A 493 23.10 -15.48 -15.77
C THR A 493 22.00 -14.88 -14.89
N ILE A 494 21.29 -15.75 -14.19
CA ILE A 494 20.32 -15.35 -13.17
C ILE A 494 21.06 -15.31 -11.83
N LEU A 495 20.93 -14.18 -11.11
CA LEU A 495 21.54 -13.94 -9.82
C LEU A 495 20.51 -13.97 -8.72
N THR A 496 20.80 -14.73 -7.67
CA THR A 496 20.02 -14.72 -6.43
C THR A 496 20.58 -13.68 -5.47
N ASP A 497 19.70 -12.89 -4.84
CA ASP A 497 20.05 -11.86 -3.86
C ASP A 497 21.04 -10.83 -4.43
N ILE A 498 20.56 -10.02 -5.36
CA ILE A 498 21.37 -8.97 -5.99
C ILE A 498 21.75 -7.86 -5.01
N GLN A 499 22.98 -7.38 -5.17
CA GLN A 499 23.51 -6.19 -4.50
C GLN A 499 23.41 -4.95 -5.41
N GLY A 500 23.75 -3.77 -4.85
CA GLY A 500 23.56 -2.48 -5.54
C GLY A 500 24.18 -2.39 -6.91
N MET A 501 25.43 -2.87 -7.12
CA MET A 501 26.09 -2.88 -8.42
C MET A 501 25.39 -3.81 -9.41
N GLU A 502 24.94 -4.97 -8.96
CA GLU A 502 24.21 -5.96 -9.78
C GLU A 502 22.81 -5.47 -10.19
N ASP A 503 22.15 -4.69 -9.31
CA ASP A 503 20.92 -3.98 -9.64
C ASP A 503 21.19 -2.87 -10.67
N HIS A 504 22.17 -2.03 -10.44
CA HIS A 504 22.47 -0.87 -11.29
C HIS A 504 22.90 -1.26 -12.72
N LEU A 505 23.86 -2.19 -12.84
CA LEU A 505 24.46 -2.60 -14.10
C LEU A 505 23.80 -3.83 -14.76
N GLY A 506 22.84 -4.46 -14.06
CA GLY A 506 22.09 -5.62 -14.54
C GLY A 506 20.94 -5.27 -15.49
N ASP A 507 20.38 -6.29 -16.11
CA ASP A 507 19.30 -6.21 -17.11
C ASP A 507 17.91 -6.36 -16.54
N MET A 508 17.80 -6.94 -15.34
CA MET A 508 16.52 -7.19 -14.66
C MET A 508 16.69 -7.02 -13.14
N ASP A 509 15.73 -6.38 -12.51
CA ASP A 509 15.50 -6.38 -11.08
C ASP A 509 14.13 -7.07 -10.84
N PHE A 510 14.18 -8.25 -10.25
CA PHE A 510 13.01 -9.10 -10.07
C PHE A 510 12.82 -9.45 -8.60
N LYS A 511 11.86 -8.79 -7.97
CA LYS A 511 11.53 -8.92 -6.55
C LYS A 511 10.37 -9.89 -6.38
N VAL A 512 10.56 -10.91 -5.54
CA VAL A 512 9.55 -11.93 -5.25
C VAL A 512 9.39 -12.06 -3.73
N ALA A 513 8.20 -11.84 -3.24
CA ALA A 513 7.84 -12.07 -1.85
C ALA A 513 6.72 -13.11 -1.73
N GLY A 514 6.75 -13.92 -0.68
CA GLY A 514 5.72 -14.92 -0.47
C GLY A 514 5.95 -15.80 0.75
N THR A 515 5.00 -16.68 0.99
CA THR A 515 5.00 -17.68 2.04
C THR A 515 5.67 -18.98 1.56
N ARG A 516 5.55 -20.03 2.35
CA ARG A 516 5.95 -21.39 1.91
C ARG A 516 5.07 -21.93 0.79
N LYS A 517 3.81 -21.50 0.71
CA LYS A 517 2.83 -22.00 -0.26
C LYS A 517 2.96 -21.35 -1.62
N GLY A 518 3.11 -20.02 -1.66
CA GLY A 518 3.13 -19.29 -2.92
C GLY A 518 3.55 -17.84 -2.79
N ILE A 519 3.39 -17.12 -3.90
CA ILE A 519 3.74 -15.71 -4.07
C ILE A 519 2.64 -14.84 -3.47
N CYS A 520 3.05 -13.82 -2.70
CA CYS A 520 2.20 -12.77 -2.15
C CYS A 520 2.37 -11.43 -2.88
N ALA A 521 3.58 -11.14 -3.34
CA ALA A 521 3.85 -9.97 -4.17
C ALA A 521 5.02 -10.22 -5.10
N LEU A 522 4.96 -9.57 -6.26
CA LEU A 522 5.97 -9.66 -7.29
C LEU A 522 6.15 -8.29 -7.94
N GLN A 523 7.40 -7.90 -8.19
CA GLN A 523 7.72 -6.70 -8.97
C GLN A 523 8.93 -6.99 -9.86
N MET A 524 8.78 -6.69 -11.15
CA MET A 524 9.84 -6.89 -12.13
C MET A 524 10.05 -5.62 -12.95
N ASP A 525 11.29 -5.22 -13.07
CA ASP A 525 11.76 -4.14 -13.93
C ASP A 525 12.82 -4.69 -14.87
N ILE A 526 12.64 -4.46 -16.17
CA ILE A 526 13.57 -4.92 -17.21
C ILE A 526 14.16 -3.70 -17.91
N LYS A 527 15.48 -3.71 -18.07
CA LYS A 527 16.25 -2.63 -18.72
C LYS A 527 16.65 -2.97 -20.16
N ILE A 528 16.30 -4.15 -20.63
CA ILE A 528 16.50 -4.64 -22.00
C ILE A 528 15.16 -4.82 -22.71
N LYS A 529 15.15 -5.21 -23.98
CA LYS A 529 13.94 -5.34 -24.80
C LYS A 529 12.92 -6.37 -24.28
N GLY A 530 13.32 -7.22 -23.35
CA GLY A 530 12.47 -8.19 -22.65
C GLY A 530 13.16 -9.52 -22.37
N ILE A 531 12.45 -10.41 -21.69
CA ILE A 531 12.95 -11.73 -21.31
C ILE A 531 11.97 -12.83 -21.76
N THR A 532 12.50 -14.03 -21.93
CA THR A 532 11.71 -15.18 -22.37
C THR A 532 10.97 -15.84 -21.19
N LYS A 533 9.90 -16.58 -21.48
CA LYS A 533 9.18 -17.42 -20.49
C LYS A 533 10.14 -18.35 -19.74
N LYS A 534 11.16 -18.90 -20.42
CA LYS A 534 12.17 -19.78 -19.82
C LYS A 534 12.96 -19.04 -18.73
N ILE A 535 13.49 -17.86 -19.02
CA ILE A 535 14.27 -17.07 -18.04
C ILE A 535 13.41 -16.70 -16.83
N MET A 536 12.15 -16.31 -17.03
CA MET A 536 11.23 -16.02 -15.93
C MET A 536 10.97 -17.25 -15.04
N SER A 537 10.73 -18.41 -15.66
CA SER A 537 10.54 -19.67 -14.93
C SER A 537 11.77 -20.05 -14.09
N GLU A 538 12.97 -19.94 -14.64
CA GLU A 538 14.21 -20.21 -13.92
C GLU A 538 14.41 -19.22 -12.76
N ALA A 539 14.13 -17.92 -12.98
CA ALA A 539 14.24 -16.89 -11.96
C ALA A 539 13.25 -17.13 -10.79
N LEU A 540 12.01 -17.49 -11.09
CA LEU A 540 10.99 -17.83 -10.09
C LEU A 540 11.39 -19.07 -9.28
N ALA A 541 11.92 -20.11 -9.93
CA ALA A 541 12.38 -21.32 -9.26
C ALA A 541 13.54 -21.04 -8.29
N GLN A 542 14.52 -20.21 -8.70
CA GLN A 542 15.61 -19.78 -7.83
C GLN A 542 15.11 -18.87 -6.69
N ALA A 543 14.18 -17.96 -6.96
CA ALA A 543 13.56 -17.11 -5.95
C ALA A 543 12.83 -17.95 -4.89
N LYS A 544 12.10 -19.00 -5.28
CA LYS A 544 11.46 -19.93 -4.36
C LYS A 544 12.46 -20.61 -3.42
N LYS A 545 13.56 -21.12 -3.98
CA LYS A 545 14.63 -21.77 -3.18
C LYS A 545 15.21 -20.77 -2.15
N ALA A 546 15.50 -19.56 -2.56
CA ALA A 546 16.03 -18.51 -1.71
C ALA A 546 15.02 -18.10 -0.61
N ARG A 547 13.75 -17.90 -0.97
CA ARG A 547 12.66 -17.58 -0.05
C ARG A 547 12.53 -18.62 1.06
N MET A 548 12.63 -19.93 0.74
CA MET A 548 12.59 -21.01 1.74
C MET A 548 13.74 -20.92 2.74
N GLN A 549 14.95 -20.55 2.31
CA GLN A 549 16.09 -20.36 3.20
C GLN A 549 15.89 -19.19 4.16
N ILE A 550 15.36 -18.06 3.65
CA ILE A 550 15.06 -16.89 4.48
C ILE A 550 13.96 -17.20 5.49
N LEU A 551 12.87 -17.84 5.07
CA LEU A 551 11.78 -18.27 5.97
C LEU A 551 12.30 -19.19 7.09
N TYR A 552 13.21 -20.11 6.77
CA TYR A 552 13.83 -20.96 7.76
C TYR A 552 14.59 -20.16 8.83
N LEU A 553 15.39 -19.16 8.43
CA LEU A 553 16.05 -18.28 9.39
C LEU A 553 15.04 -17.51 10.25
N MET A 554 14.01 -16.92 9.63
CA MET A 554 13.00 -16.15 10.36
C MET A 554 12.29 -17.01 11.43
N GLU A 555 12.00 -18.26 11.12
CA GLU A 555 11.40 -19.22 12.05
C GLU A 555 12.33 -19.59 13.24
N THR A 556 13.65 -19.45 13.09
CA THR A 556 14.58 -19.65 14.24
C THR A 556 14.49 -18.51 15.24
N VAL A 557 14.04 -17.33 14.81
CA VAL A 557 13.89 -16.12 15.66
C VAL A 557 12.52 -16.10 16.31
N ILE A 558 11.46 -16.30 15.51
CA ILE A 558 10.08 -16.41 15.98
C ILE A 558 9.31 -17.35 15.06
N LYS A 559 8.76 -18.43 15.60
CA LYS A 559 8.09 -19.46 14.83
C LYS A 559 6.62 -19.16 14.59
N GLU A 560 5.96 -18.59 15.58
CA GLU A 560 4.53 -18.26 15.57
C GLU A 560 4.33 -16.86 16.14
N PRO A 561 3.29 -16.12 15.74
CA PRO A 561 2.95 -14.86 16.36
C PRO A 561 2.79 -14.99 17.87
N ARG A 562 3.19 -13.98 18.62
CA ARG A 562 3.01 -13.96 20.07
C ARG A 562 1.54 -14.03 20.42
N LYS A 563 1.22 -14.78 21.48
CA LYS A 563 -0.15 -14.89 21.99
C LYS A 563 -0.59 -13.64 22.77
N GLU A 564 0.37 -12.97 23.40
CA GLU A 564 0.12 -11.77 24.18
C GLU A 564 0.68 -10.55 23.48
N LEU A 565 -0.13 -9.49 23.45
CA LEU A 565 0.30 -8.20 22.94
C LEU A 565 1.32 -7.55 23.89
N SER A 566 2.13 -6.64 23.36
CA SER A 566 2.98 -5.77 24.15
C SER A 566 2.17 -5.09 25.29
N PRO A 567 2.74 -4.91 26.48
CA PRO A 567 2.08 -4.16 27.56
C PRO A 567 1.77 -2.71 27.18
N TYR A 568 2.40 -2.18 26.15
CA TYR A 568 2.17 -0.84 25.62
C TYR A 568 1.09 -0.80 24.52
N ALA A 569 0.75 -1.94 23.92
CA ALA A 569 -0.32 -2.02 22.94
C ALA A 569 -1.70 -1.88 23.59
N PRO A 570 -2.67 -1.22 22.94
CA PRO A 570 -4.04 -1.17 23.43
C PRO A 570 -4.64 -2.59 23.44
N LYS A 571 -5.28 -2.96 24.56
CA LYS A 571 -6.09 -4.18 24.66
C LYS A 571 -7.49 -3.89 24.15
N ILE A 572 -8.16 -4.90 23.64
CA ILE A 572 -9.52 -4.81 23.12
C ILE A 572 -10.46 -5.64 23.98
N GLU A 573 -11.66 -5.12 24.17
CA GLU A 573 -12.86 -5.88 24.59
C GLU A 573 -13.96 -5.59 23.58
N GLN A 574 -14.50 -6.63 22.98
CA GLN A 574 -15.60 -6.53 22.02
C GLN A 574 -16.83 -7.25 22.55
N PHE A 575 -18.00 -6.63 22.42
CA PHE A 575 -19.30 -7.23 22.71
C PHE A 575 -20.37 -6.60 21.82
N THR A 576 -21.58 -7.19 21.80
CA THR A 576 -22.68 -6.73 20.95
C THR A 576 -23.81 -6.19 21.80
N ILE A 577 -24.38 -5.08 21.41
CA ILE A 577 -25.60 -4.49 21.96
C ILE A 577 -26.69 -4.50 20.88
N ASN A 578 -27.95 -4.27 21.30
CA ASN A 578 -29.05 -4.04 20.36
C ASN A 578 -28.73 -2.79 19.50
N PRO A 579 -28.70 -2.86 18.15
CA PRO A 579 -28.44 -1.72 17.29
C PRO A 579 -29.29 -0.51 17.53
N GLU A 580 -30.59 -0.70 17.94
CA GLU A 580 -31.48 0.38 18.27
C GLU A 580 -31.03 1.20 19.49
N LYS A 581 -30.19 0.61 20.37
CA LYS A 581 -29.65 1.22 21.59
C LYS A 581 -28.36 2.01 21.37
N ILE A 582 -27.77 1.95 20.21
CA ILE A 582 -26.56 2.73 19.86
C ILE A 582 -26.79 4.22 20.13
N LYS A 583 -27.98 4.72 19.78
CA LYS A 583 -28.37 6.12 20.00
C LYS A 583 -28.41 6.50 21.50
N ASP A 584 -28.79 5.56 22.36
CA ASP A 584 -28.82 5.77 23.80
C ASP A 584 -27.41 5.84 24.39
N VAL A 585 -26.51 5.00 23.91
CA VAL A 585 -25.08 5.00 24.28
C VAL A 585 -24.36 6.27 23.80
N ILE A 586 -24.65 6.72 22.60
CA ILE A 586 -24.08 7.98 22.06
C ILE A 586 -24.63 9.17 22.85
N GLY A 587 -25.93 9.18 23.09
CA GLY A 587 -26.65 10.29 23.75
C GLY A 587 -26.82 11.51 22.83
N LYS A 588 -27.53 12.52 23.29
CA LYS A 588 -27.80 13.74 22.52
C LYS A 588 -26.49 14.50 22.27
N GLY A 589 -26.07 14.61 20.96
CA GLY A 589 -24.83 15.28 20.58
C GLY A 589 -23.55 14.63 21.11
N GLY A 590 -23.60 13.32 21.46
CA GLY A 590 -22.45 12.58 21.98
C GLY A 590 -22.21 12.75 23.50
N GLU A 591 -23.15 13.33 24.24
CA GLU A 591 -23.00 13.62 25.68
C GLU A 591 -22.77 12.36 26.53
N MET A 592 -23.52 11.28 26.25
CA MET A 592 -23.46 10.07 27.06
C MET A 592 -22.14 9.34 26.86
N ILE A 593 -21.72 9.11 25.62
CA ILE A 593 -20.45 8.46 25.35
C ILE A 593 -19.25 9.28 25.85
N THR A 594 -19.31 10.61 25.72
CA THR A 594 -18.29 11.51 26.28
C THR A 594 -18.20 11.34 27.80
N LYS A 595 -19.32 11.32 28.51
CA LYS A 595 -19.40 11.10 29.96
C LYS A 595 -18.78 9.75 30.33
N ILE A 596 -19.13 8.68 29.63
CA ILE A 596 -18.58 7.33 29.87
C ILE A 596 -17.06 7.34 29.74
N ILE A 597 -16.54 7.91 28.66
CA ILE A 597 -15.09 7.98 28.41
C ILE A 597 -14.35 8.72 29.53
N LEU A 598 -14.85 9.91 29.92
CA LEU A 598 -14.22 10.73 30.95
C LEU A 598 -14.24 10.06 32.33
N GLU A 599 -15.40 9.50 32.73
CA GLU A 599 -15.58 8.87 34.05
C GLU A 599 -14.85 7.52 34.14
N ALA A 600 -14.82 6.73 33.05
CA ALA A 600 -14.13 5.45 33.05
C ALA A 600 -12.60 5.62 33.17
N SER A 601 -12.06 6.57 32.43
CA SER A 601 -10.62 6.82 32.34
C SER A 601 -10.09 7.78 33.41
N ASP A 602 -10.96 8.46 34.15
CA ASP A 602 -10.60 9.53 35.10
C ASP A 602 -9.77 10.65 34.46
N VAL A 603 -10.18 11.10 33.27
CA VAL A 603 -9.55 12.16 32.50
C VAL A 603 -10.48 13.35 32.31
N LYS A 604 -9.94 14.53 31.97
CA LYS A 604 -10.70 15.76 31.76
C LYS A 604 -11.08 16.03 30.31
N SER A 605 -10.51 15.30 29.36
CA SER A 605 -10.74 15.47 27.93
C SER A 605 -10.74 14.12 27.23
N VAL A 606 -11.64 13.95 26.27
CA VAL A 606 -11.67 12.76 25.38
C VAL A 606 -10.43 12.66 24.48
N ASN A 607 -9.70 13.76 24.30
CA ASN A 607 -8.45 13.82 23.55
C ASN A 607 -7.21 13.53 24.43
N ASP A 608 -7.38 13.18 25.71
CA ASP A 608 -6.26 12.78 26.57
C ASP A 608 -5.69 11.45 26.07
N ILE A 609 -4.37 11.33 26.12
CA ILE A 609 -3.66 10.10 25.67
C ILE A 609 -4.05 8.85 26.49
N ASN A 610 -4.58 9.05 27.70
CA ASN A 610 -5.05 7.99 28.58
C ASN A 610 -6.59 7.82 28.54
N ALA A 611 -7.29 8.51 27.66
CA ALA A 611 -8.73 8.30 27.46
C ALA A 611 -8.98 6.94 26.80
N VAL A 612 -9.99 6.22 27.30
CA VAL A 612 -10.46 5.00 26.65
C VAL A 612 -11.07 5.35 25.29
N LYS A 613 -10.75 4.58 24.26
CA LYS A 613 -11.40 4.70 22.95
C LYS A 613 -12.56 3.70 22.88
N VAL A 614 -13.72 4.15 22.42
CA VAL A 614 -14.94 3.35 22.25
C VAL A 614 -15.44 3.54 20.84
N GLU A 615 -15.62 2.47 20.13
CA GLU A 615 -16.21 2.44 18.79
C GLU A 615 -17.54 1.71 18.83
N LEU A 616 -18.53 2.28 18.18
CA LEU A 616 -19.88 1.78 18.05
C LEU A 616 -20.18 1.59 16.57
N LEU A 617 -20.33 0.34 16.14
CA LEU A 617 -20.61 -0.01 14.77
C LEU A 617 -22.11 -0.16 14.55
N ASP A 618 -22.60 0.13 13.34
CA ASP A 618 -24.02 0.14 12.99
C ASP A 618 -24.72 -1.22 13.20
N ASP A 619 -23.96 -2.31 13.20
CA ASP A 619 -24.43 -3.66 13.48
C ASP A 619 -24.60 -3.99 14.97
N GLY A 620 -24.29 -3.04 15.85
CA GLY A 620 -24.36 -3.18 17.29
C GLY A 620 -23.08 -3.67 17.96
N ARG A 621 -22.01 -3.92 17.24
CA ARG A 621 -20.70 -4.21 17.84
C ARG A 621 -20.18 -2.98 18.58
N VAL A 622 -19.71 -3.20 19.80
CA VAL A 622 -19.02 -2.22 20.65
C VAL A 622 -17.60 -2.71 20.85
N ILE A 623 -16.61 -1.86 20.50
CA ILE A 623 -15.20 -2.17 20.64
C ILE A 623 -14.57 -1.14 21.57
N ILE A 624 -13.94 -1.60 22.64
CA ILE A 624 -13.31 -0.76 23.67
C ILE A 624 -11.80 -1.01 23.63
N TYR A 625 -11.00 0.05 23.51
CA TYR A 625 -9.53 0.00 23.44
C TYR A 625 -8.93 0.75 24.61
N HIS A 626 -8.09 0.09 25.42
CA HIS A 626 -7.25 0.74 26.42
C HIS A 626 -6.10 -0.18 26.88
N LYS A 627 -5.00 0.42 27.42
CA LYS A 627 -3.88 -0.35 28.01
C LYS A 627 -4.26 -1.09 29.28
N ASP A 628 -5.11 -0.45 30.12
CA ASP A 628 -5.56 -0.98 31.42
C ASP A 628 -6.90 -1.70 31.27
N LYS A 629 -6.90 -3.00 31.59
CA LYS A 629 -8.10 -3.85 31.54
C LYS A 629 -9.18 -3.41 32.54
N ASN A 630 -8.81 -2.76 33.65
CA ASN A 630 -9.80 -2.27 34.62
C ASN A 630 -10.64 -1.13 34.03
N ILE A 631 -10.00 -0.23 33.26
CA ILE A 631 -10.70 0.85 32.57
C ILE A 631 -11.63 0.27 31.49
N ILE A 632 -11.18 -0.73 30.73
CA ILE A 632 -12.01 -1.44 29.75
C ILE A 632 -13.25 -2.05 30.41
N ASN A 633 -13.07 -2.80 31.53
CA ASN A 633 -14.17 -3.44 32.23
C ASN A 633 -15.15 -2.40 32.78
N LYS A 634 -14.67 -1.30 33.35
CA LYS A 634 -15.50 -0.20 33.84
C LYS A 634 -16.30 0.45 32.72
N THR A 635 -15.67 0.71 31.58
CA THR A 635 -16.34 1.25 30.39
C THR A 635 -17.43 0.31 29.89
N LYS A 636 -17.13 -0.99 29.80
CA LYS A 636 -18.10 -2.03 29.41
C LYS A 636 -19.30 -2.04 30.33
N GLU A 637 -19.07 -2.07 31.64
CA GLU A 637 -20.14 -2.04 32.64
C GLU A 637 -21.03 -0.79 32.53
N MET A 638 -20.40 0.37 32.29
CA MET A 638 -21.16 1.62 32.10
C MET A 638 -22.03 1.57 30.85
N ILE A 639 -21.52 1.05 29.72
CA ILE A 639 -22.27 0.88 28.47
C ILE A 639 -23.39 -0.13 28.66
N GLU A 640 -23.11 -1.29 29.27
CA GLU A 640 -24.12 -2.32 29.56
C GLU A 640 -25.24 -1.79 30.44
N ASN A 641 -24.93 -0.92 31.41
CA ASN A 641 -25.94 -0.27 32.25
C ASN A 641 -26.84 0.69 31.48
N VAL A 642 -26.34 1.38 30.45
CA VAL A 642 -27.14 2.27 29.59
C VAL A 642 -28.11 1.48 28.71
N VAL A 643 -27.69 0.32 28.19
CA VAL A 643 -28.49 -0.49 27.25
C VAL A 643 -29.36 -1.53 27.96
N LYS A 644 -29.18 -1.69 29.27
CA LYS A 644 -29.87 -2.70 30.06
C LYS A 644 -31.38 -2.47 30.04
N GLU A 645 -32.14 -3.47 29.64
CA GLU A 645 -33.61 -3.42 29.59
C GLU A 645 -34.20 -4.23 30.74
N VAL A 646 -35.34 -3.76 31.18
CA VAL A 646 -36.12 -4.48 32.19
C VAL A 646 -36.95 -5.55 31.49
N GLU A 647 -36.69 -6.81 31.80
CA GLU A 647 -37.45 -7.93 31.28
C GLU A 647 -38.77 -8.06 32.05
N GLU A 648 -39.91 -8.03 31.33
CA GLU A 648 -41.22 -8.24 31.90
C GLU A 648 -41.30 -9.62 32.57
N GLY A 649 -41.91 -9.65 33.74
CA GLY A 649 -42.04 -10.89 34.54
C GLY A 649 -40.85 -11.22 35.44
N LYS A 650 -39.70 -10.56 35.27
CA LYS A 650 -38.51 -10.78 36.08
C LYS A 650 -38.55 -10.01 37.41
N ILE A 651 -37.92 -10.56 38.42
CA ILE A 651 -37.83 -9.99 39.77
C ILE A 651 -36.53 -9.23 39.93
N TYR A 652 -36.62 -8.01 40.42
CA TYR A 652 -35.50 -7.09 40.67
C TYR A 652 -35.50 -6.62 42.14
N VAL A 653 -34.34 -6.28 42.64
CA VAL A 653 -34.22 -5.50 43.89
C VAL A 653 -33.95 -4.07 43.49
N GLY A 654 -34.75 -3.14 44.00
CA GLY A 654 -34.58 -1.72 43.68
C GLY A 654 -34.75 -0.85 44.91
N LYS A 655 -34.23 0.36 44.85
CA LYS A 655 -34.25 1.34 45.93
C LYS A 655 -35.37 2.34 45.70
N VAL A 656 -36.16 2.60 46.72
CA VAL A 656 -37.21 3.61 46.70
C VAL A 656 -36.60 5.00 46.68
N VAL A 657 -36.79 5.71 45.57
CA VAL A 657 -36.24 7.07 45.34
C VAL A 657 -37.28 8.17 45.61
N LYS A 658 -38.58 7.85 45.47
CA LYS A 658 -39.64 8.81 45.72
C LYS A 658 -40.89 8.09 46.23
N VAL A 659 -41.61 8.68 47.19
CA VAL A 659 -42.87 8.18 47.74
C VAL A 659 -43.97 9.24 47.51
N GLU A 660 -45.07 8.85 46.88
CA GLU A 660 -46.23 9.66 46.57
C GLU A 660 -47.50 8.97 47.07
N ASP A 661 -48.67 9.68 47.18
CA ASP A 661 -49.94 9.11 47.67
C ASP A 661 -50.44 7.95 46.81
N PHE A 662 -50.15 7.97 45.51
CA PHE A 662 -50.56 6.95 44.52
C PHE A 662 -49.57 5.79 44.37
N GLY A 663 -48.42 5.81 45.00
CA GLY A 663 -47.37 4.78 44.89
C GLY A 663 -45.94 5.28 45.14
N CYS A 664 -44.96 4.43 44.89
CA CYS A 664 -43.56 4.81 45.02
C CYS A 664 -42.79 4.56 43.69
N PHE A 665 -41.77 5.37 43.47
CA PHE A 665 -40.80 5.16 42.39
C PHE A 665 -39.61 4.38 42.92
N VAL A 666 -39.29 3.34 42.22
CA VAL A 666 -38.19 2.42 42.57
C VAL A 666 -37.17 2.43 41.50
N GLU A 667 -35.95 2.81 41.85
CA GLU A 667 -34.80 2.75 40.96
C GLU A 667 -34.20 1.34 41.01
N LEU A 668 -34.18 0.65 39.85
CA LEU A 668 -33.65 -0.70 39.74
C LEU A 668 -32.12 -0.66 39.55
N TRP A 669 -31.62 0.34 38.80
CA TRP A 669 -30.23 0.75 38.64
C TRP A 669 -30.20 2.22 38.21
N PRO A 670 -29.04 2.92 38.29
CA PRO A 670 -28.96 4.34 37.96
C PRO A 670 -29.59 4.65 36.60
N GLY A 671 -30.61 5.54 36.60
CA GLY A 671 -31.36 5.95 35.43
C GLY A 671 -32.55 5.08 35.02
N CYS A 672 -32.78 3.95 35.68
CA CYS A 672 -33.95 3.09 35.45
C CYS A 672 -34.92 3.11 36.62
N GLU A 673 -35.96 3.94 36.51
CA GLU A 673 -37.00 4.06 37.53
C GLU A 673 -38.34 3.45 37.05
N GLY A 674 -38.97 2.72 37.93
CA GLY A 674 -40.32 2.16 37.71
C GLY A 674 -41.32 2.58 38.81
N LEU A 675 -42.57 2.68 38.44
CA LEU A 675 -43.66 2.99 39.37
C LEU A 675 -44.21 1.69 39.99
N VAL A 676 -44.17 1.60 41.31
CA VAL A 676 -45.01 0.65 42.09
C VAL A 676 -46.26 1.41 42.54
N HIS A 677 -47.38 1.21 41.81
CA HIS A 677 -48.65 1.81 42.19
C HIS A 677 -49.12 1.26 43.57
N ILE A 678 -49.84 2.04 44.38
CA ILE A 678 -50.25 1.68 45.70
C ILE A 678 -51.03 0.33 45.75
N SER A 679 -51.76 -0.02 44.69
CA SER A 679 -52.48 -1.31 44.56
C SER A 679 -51.55 -2.52 44.32
N HIS A 680 -50.28 -2.27 43.92
CA HIS A 680 -49.25 -3.26 43.67
C HIS A 680 -48.19 -3.30 44.76
N LEU A 681 -48.40 -2.56 45.89
CA LEU A 681 -47.35 -2.43 46.92
C LEU A 681 -47.40 -3.56 47.94
N ASP A 682 -48.60 -4.06 48.29
CA ASP A 682 -48.81 -5.15 49.27
C ASP A 682 -49.96 -6.08 48.88
N THR A 683 -50.01 -7.28 49.45
CA THR A 683 -51.13 -8.23 49.30
C THR A 683 -52.40 -7.74 50.01
N LYS A 684 -52.28 -6.93 51.08
CA LYS A 684 -53.36 -6.26 51.79
C LYS A 684 -53.59 -4.86 51.20
N ARG A 685 -54.84 -4.33 51.47
CA ARG A 685 -55.18 -2.97 51.05
C ARG A 685 -54.33 -1.96 51.81
N VAL A 686 -53.55 -1.15 51.07
CA VAL A 686 -52.68 -0.08 51.59
C VAL A 686 -53.52 1.25 51.58
N GLU A 687 -53.53 1.96 52.69
CA GLU A 687 -54.24 3.27 52.79
C GLU A 687 -53.31 4.42 52.44
N LYS A 688 -52.03 4.36 52.83
CA LYS A 688 -50.99 5.32 52.47
C LYS A 688 -49.71 4.60 52.07
N THR A 689 -49.06 5.03 50.99
CA THR A 689 -47.81 4.47 50.51
C THR A 689 -46.70 4.53 51.54
N SER A 690 -46.69 5.63 52.33
CA SER A 690 -45.68 5.87 53.39
C SER A 690 -45.75 4.91 54.58
N ASP A 691 -46.89 4.16 54.72
CA ASP A 691 -47.03 3.16 55.80
C ASP A 691 -46.30 1.86 55.51
N ILE A 692 -45.95 1.62 54.25
CA ILE A 692 -45.27 0.39 53.74
C ILE A 692 -43.82 0.61 53.37
N VAL A 693 -43.52 1.77 52.76
CA VAL A 693 -42.14 2.06 52.26
C VAL A 693 -41.73 3.51 52.49
N LYS A 694 -40.43 3.73 52.71
CA LYS A 694 -39.80 5.05 52.85
C LYS A 694 -38.73 5.25 51.78
N VAL A 695 -38.46 6.51 51.49
CA VAL A 695 -37.34 6.85 50.60
C VAL A 695 -36.05 6.28 51.18
N GLY A 696 -35.31 5.54 50.35
CA GLY A 696 -34.06 4.85 50.71
C GLY A 696 -34.24 3.35 50.98
N ASP A 697 -35.49 2.85 51.14
CA ASP A 697 -35.71 1.42 51.35
C ASP A 697 -35.40 0.59 50.12
N GLU A 698 -34.78 -0.58 50.32
CA GLU A 698 -34.60 -1.58 49.25
C GLU A 698 -35.79 -2.53 49.26
N ILE A 699 -36.46 -2.65 48.12
CA ILE A 699 -37.62 -3.54 47.99
C ILE A 699 -37.45 -4.48 46.78
N VAL A 700 -37.99 -5.68 46.92
CA VAL A 700 -38.02 -6.67 45.83
C VAL A 700 -39.31 -6.45 45.04
N VAL A 701 -39.20 -6.23 43.76
CA VAL A 701 -40.32 -5.94 42.86
C VAL A 701 -40.21 -6.80 41.59
N LYS A 702 -41.36 -7.10 40.99
CA LYS A 702 -41.46 -7.77 39.69
C LYS A 702 -41.87 -6.78 38.64
N ALA A 703 -41.20 -6.80 37.51
CA ALA A 703 -41.58 -5.99 36.36
C ALA A 703 -42.88 -6.53 35.74
N ILE A 704 -43.89 -5.64 35.58
CA ILE A 704 -45.20 -5.99 35.02
C ILE A 704 -45.48 -5.33 33.66
N GLY A 705 -44.39 -4.82 33.01
CA GLY A 705 -44.46 -4.21 31.69
C GLY A 705 -44.47 -2.68 31.72
N TYR A 706 -44.69 -2.08 30.57
CA TYR A 706 -44.67 -0.64 30.37
C TYR A 706 -46.11 -0.11 30.16
N ASP A 707 -46.38 1.07 30.63
CA ASP A 707 -47.65 1.74 30.35
C ASP A 707 -47.69 2.30 28.90
N LYS A 708 -48.87 2.82 28.50
CA LYS A 708 -49.07 3.42 27.17
C LYS A 708 -48.17 4.63 26.88
N ARG A 709 -47.49 5.16 27.88
CA ARG A 709 -46.56 6.30 27.82
C ARG A 709 -45.11 5.86 27.92
N GLY A 710 -44.85 4.54 27.89
CA GLY A 710 -43.50 3.98 27.98
C GLY A 710 -42.90 3.99 29.40
N LYS A 711 -43.69 4.17 30.45
CA LYS A 711 -43.19 4.13 31.84
C LYS A 711 -43.24 2.72 32.39
N LEU A 712 -42.15 2.29 33.04
CA LEU A 712 -42.00 0.99 33.64
C LEU A 712 -42.94 0.86 34.85
N ASN A 713 -43.74 -0.19 34.89
CA ASN A 713 -44.59 -0.59 36.01
C ASN A 713 -43.97 -1.78 36.74
N LEU A 714 -43.97 -1.66 38.06
CA LEU A 714 -43.43 -2.65 38.99
C LEU A 714 -44.48 -3.11 39.98
N SER A 715 -44.39 -4.35 40.47
CA SER A 715 -45.26 -4.91 41.48
C SER A 715 -44.48 -5.62 42.57
N ARG A 716 -44.59 -5.14 43.80
CA ARG A 716 -44.12 -5.82 45.01
C ARG A 716 -45.11 -6.92 45.43
N LYS A 717 -46.39 -6.67 45.23
CA LYS A 717 -47.50 -7.59 45.54
C LYS A 717 -47.31 -8.95 44.87
N GLU A 718 -46.98 -9.00 43.59
CA GLU A 718 -46.77 -10.27 42.87
C GLU A 718 -45.61 -11.09 43.43
N VAL A 719 -44.58 -10.45 43.95
CA VAL A 719 -43.45 -11.14 44.60
C VAL A 719 -43.88 -11.71 45.94
N LEU A 720 -44.70 -10.96 46.71
CA LEU A 720 -45.21 -11.40 48.01
C LEU A 720 -46.19 -12.57 47.87
N SER A 721 -47.15 -12.47 46.92
CA SER A 721 -48.13 -13.55 46.64
C SER A 721 -47.45 -14.85 46.20
N SER A 722 -46.40 -14.77 45.37
CA SER A 722 -45.66 -15.94 44.94
C SER A 722 -44.85 -16.61 46.08
N LYS A 723 -44.57 -15.90 47.17
CA LYS A 723 -43.93 -16.45 48.37
C LYS A 723 -44.96 -17.11 49.31
N GLU A 724 -46.21 -16.63 49.36
CA GLU A 724 -47.31 -17.22 50.12
C GLU A 724 -47.76 -18.54 49.49
N ASP A 725 -47.94 -18.60 48.17
CA ASP A 725 -48.26 -19.85 47.44
C ASP A 725 -47.19 -20.95 47.57
N LYS A 726 -45.91 -20.59 47.73
CA LYS A 726 -44.85 -21.53 47.98
C LYS A 726 -44.78 -22.02 49.44
N LYS A 727 -45.27 -21.22 50.41
CA LYS A 727 -45.42 -21.65 51.81
C LYS A 727 -46.58 -22.61 51.99
N ASP A 728 -47.75 -22.33 51.36
CA ASP A 728 -48.90 -23.20 51.42
C ASP A 728 -48.73 -24.54 50.72
N LYS A 729 -47.94 -24.59 49.62
CA LYS A 729 -47.54 -25.88 49.00
C LYS A 729 -46.54 -26.68 49.82
N LYS A 730 -45.69 -26.06 50.64
CA LYS A 730 -44.76 -26.75 51.56
C LYS A 730 -45.44 -27.21 52.85
N SER A 731 -46.56 -26.63 53.24
CA SER A 731 -47.33 -27.13 54.39
C SER A 731 -48.24 -28.30 54.04
N LYS A 732 -48.76 -28.38 52.79
CA LYS A 732 -49.55 -29.54 52.29
C LYS A 732 -48.77 -30.78 51.93
N THR A 733 -47.44 -30.70 51.79
CA THR A 733 -46.54 -31.86 51.55
C THR A 733 -45.88 -32.40 52.83
N LYS A 734 -46.35 -31.97 54.03
CA LYS A 734 -45.91 -32.53 55.34
C LYS A 734 -47.02 -33.24 56.11
N GLU A 735 -48.19 -33.43 55.49
CA GLU A 735 -49.35 -34.19 56.09
C GLU A 735 -49.79 -35.35 55.20
N ASP A 736 -48.94 -35.85 54.33
CA ASP A 736 -49.16 -37.17 53.71
C ASP A 736 -47.94 -38.06 53.96
#